data_c41a7e640cd10665ec1757058a91d491
#
_entry.id   c41a7e640cd10665ec1757058a91d491
#
_cell.length_a   1.000
_cell.length_b   1.000
_cell.length_c   1.000
_cell.angle_alpha   90.00
_cell.angle_beta   90.00
_cell.angle_gamma   90.00
#
_symmetry.space_group_name_H-M   'P 1'
#
loop_
_entity.id
_entity.type
_entity.pdbx_description
1 polymer ?
#
loop_
_entity_poly.entity_id
_entity_poly.type
_entity_poly.pdbx_seq_one_letter_code
_entity_poly.pdbx_strand_id
1 'polypeptide(L)'
;MKYRFLLVSASLLLTACDGDSSKTSADGTFVSAEADPQINAPGSPGTESINIVALVPPEDHVLEDNNVYSAAADASLPLAAVDETPAVKNHQIMINGKLLRYTAAAGHLIAHARKDTEQPAGNVAQASIFYMAYTREDLPKENRPVTFFWNGGPGYSSAFLHLGSWAPKRLKTGASDVAQERLKSETKGFSWVDNAETLLDKTDLVFVDPPGTGLSQAIAPYRNSDFWGMEADAQVNQDFVVRFVNRYLRQSSPKYLYGESYDGIRLPIVANLLVAAGSGNFAPDKTGRKPVALSGLVLGSPVLNLGTNCQTADVSCAGYLPSYAMAADYHGMSTRRGTAIAPEYIETLRTFVTEKYNPARKIWYTPMLTRAKAAYAEANRQYDRLTGIWQNPATAREWVLNVDTKQNASSKATELANLLVATPAERGRFVEAFMADPFDTLKQFVANAKQEIERALTPAWRDYAQTPAGLSFFKDMTSITGLDADWLYAFEVSPVQFPNKLVPGSNLGFFDARANISNFGSPAAALYTGAGFADAIKTALPETFNYHNASLYMLRDDSIRALWKFEREHKLQPFRTGLPDLVSTLKNDPAVRALALHGYYDLLTPFHQTELDLAGAGLGRSVPVTLYEGGHMFFDDDKARTQAKKTLDAFYDGRPVDAAKAPVVLH
;
A
#
# COMPACT_ATOMS: atom_id res chain seq x y z
N MET A 1 -30.89 -35.06 -27.22
CA MET A 1 -29.80 -34.73 -28.13
C MET A 1 -28.50 -34.69 -27.34
N LYS A 2 -27.63 -35.65 -27.66
CA LYS A 2 -26.35 -35.89 -26.97
C LYS A 2 -25.28 -35.04 -27.64
N TYR A 3 -24.53 -34.25 -26.88
CA TYR A 3 -23.24 -33.71 -27.32
C TYR A 3 -22.11 -34.29 -26.49
N ARG A 4 -21.20 -34.96 -27.17
CA ARG A 4 -19.98 -35.57 -26.68
C ARG A 4 -18.90 -34.49 -26.55
N PHE A 5 -18.21 -34.48 -25.43
CA PHE A 5 -16.95 -33.80 -25.28
C PHE A 5 -15.80 -34.67 -25.78
N LEU A 6 -14.99 -34.14 -26.67
CA LEU A 6 -13.70 -34.71 -27.08
C LEU A 6 -12.60 -34.20 -26.15
N LEU A 7 -12.00 -35.13 -25.44
CA LEU A 7 -10.73 -34.95 -24.77
C LEU A 7 -9.59 -35.13 -25.77
N VAL A 8 -8.76 -34.14 -25.98
CA VAL A 8 -7.49 -34.26 -26.69
C VAL A 8 -6.38 -34.34 -25.66
N SER A 9 -5.84 -35.54 -25.51
CA SER A 9 -4.64 -35.83 -24.75
C SER A 9 -3.41 -35.53 -25.60
N ALA A 10 -2.56 -34.62 -25.21
CA ALA A 10 -1.24 -34.45 -25.80
C ALA A 10 -0.22 -35.16 -24.94
N SER A 11 0.29 -36.26 -25.43
CA SER A 11 1.44 -37.02 -24.88
C SER A 11 2.73 -36.34 -25.31
N LEU A 12 3.57 -35.95 -24.38
CA LEU A 12 4.93 -35.56 -24.64
C LEU A 12 5.84 -36.78 -24.46
N LEU A 13 6.49 -37.15 -25.56
CA LEU A 13 7.55 -38.16 -25.64
C LEU A 13 8.85 -37.56 -25.03
N LEU A 14 9.36 -38.26 -24.02
CA LEU A 14 10.72 -38.13 -23.54
C LEU A 14 11.61 -39.08 -24.37
N THR A 15 12.56 -38.52 -25.08
CA THR A 15 13.71 -39.29 -25.61
C THR A 15 14.92 -39.11 -24.69
N ALA A 16 15.28 -40.18 -24.05
CA ALA A 16 16.55 -40.33 -23.36
C ALA A 16 17.65 -40.65 -24.40
N CYS A 17 18.82 -40.06 -24.24
CA CYS A 17 20.06 -40.57 -24.84
C CYS A 17 21.03 -40.85 -23.71
N ASP A 18 21.27 -42.13 -23.53
CA ASP A 18 22.41 -42.70 -22.81
C ASP A 18 23.70 -42.57 -23.62
N GLY A 19 24.81 -42.40 -22.92
CA GLY A 19 26.16 -42.39 -23.53
C GLY A 19 27.25 -42.30 -22.48
N ASP A 20 27.56 -43.35 -21.98
CA ASP A 20 28.58 -44.18 -21.33
C ASP A 20 29.97 -43.55 -21.15
N SER A 21 30.41 -43.75 -19.92
CA SER A 21 31.71 -44.00 -19.31
C SER A 21 33.03 -43.65 -20.02
N SER A 22 33.93 -43.02 -19.25
CA SER A 22 35.20 -43.69 -18.87
C SER A 22 35.95 -42.93 -17.79
N LYS A 23 36.45 -43.72 -16.85
CA LYS A 23 37.34 -43.40 -15.73
C LYS A 23 38.72 -42.97 -16.25
N THR A 24 39.42 -42.08 -15.52
CA THR A 24 40.78 -42.37 -15.02
C THR A 24 41.14 -41.42 -13.89
N SER A 25 41.72 -42.01 -12.88
CA SER A 25 42.39 -41.43 -11.72
C SER A 25 43.81 -40.99 -12.05
N ALA A 26 44.34 -40.00 -11.31
CA ALA A 26 45.69 -40.00 -10.71
C ALA A 26 46.01 -38.55 -10.29
N ASP A 27 46.17 -38.33 -9.02
CA ASP A 27 47.37 -38.24 -8.21
C ASP A 27 48.44 -37.23 -8.72
N GLY A 28 48.84 -36.33 -7.86
CA GLY A 28 50.07 -35.61 -8.13
C GLY A 28 50.27 -34.26 -7.43
N THR A 29 50.68 -34.30 -6.15
CA THR A 29 51.74 -33.48 -5.53
C THR A 29 51.68 -31.95 -5.52
N PHE A 30 51.71 -31.47 -4.32
CA PHE A 30 52.18 -30.14 -3.90
C PHE A 30 53.58 -29.84 -4.42
N VAL A 31 53.77 -28.65 -4.97
CA VAL A 31 55.10 -28.01 -5.06
C VAL A 31 54.95 -26.57 -4.53
N SER A 32 55.62 -26.34 -3.43
CA SER A 32 55.95 -25.02 -2.91
C SER A 32 56.98 -24.36 -3.81
N ALA A 33 56.77 -23.12 -4.19
CA ALA A 33 57.81 -22.25 -4.72
C ALA A 33 57.74 -20.91 -3.99
N GLU A 34 58.72 -20.71 -3.12
CA GLU A 34 59.19 -19.40 -2.69
C GLU A 34 59.72 -18.62 -3.90
N ALA A 35 59.34 -17.38 -4.01
CA ALA A 35 60.22 -16.30 -4.45
C ALA A 35 59.54 -14.95 -4.26
N ASP A 36 60.10 -14.22 -3.35
CA ASP A 36 59.86 -12.78 -3.12
C ASP A 36 60.48 -11.95 -4.26
N PRO A 37 59.81 -10.96 -4.81
CA PRO A 37 60.50 -9.75 -5.24
C PRO A 37 59.97 -8.56 -4.46
N GLN A 38 60.84 -7.90 -3.79
CA GLN A 38 60.72 -6.56 -3.24
C GLN A 38 60.03 -5.62 -4.23
N ILE A 39 58.78 -5.25 -3.92
CA ILE A 39 58.15 -4.11 -4.59
C ILE A 39 58.32 -2.94 -3.66
N ASN A 40 59.03 -1.95 -4.14
CA ASN A 40 59.20 -0.63 -3.54
C ASN A 40 57.83 -0.07 -3.13
N ALA A 41 57.69 0.36 -1.88
CA ALA A 41 56.55 1.08 -1.39
C ALA A 41 56.33 2.34 -2.24
N PRO A 42 55.13 2.54 -2.83
CA PRO A 42 54.80 3.86 -3.37
C PRO A 42 54.68 4.83 -2.19
N GLY A 43 55.26 6.03 -2.40
CA GLY A 43 55.19 7.11 -1.43
C GLY A 43 53.75 7.38 -0.98
N SER A 44 53.61 7.84 0.24
CA SER A 44 52.38 8.35 0.87
C SER A 44 51.57 9.11 -0.17
N PRO A 45 50.29 8.80 -0.36
CA PRO A 45 49.40 9.62 -1.18
C PRO A 45 49.42 11.02 -0.58
N GLY A 46 49.90 11.98 -1.32
CA GLY A 46 49.71 13.38 -1.01
C GLY A 46 48.25 13.59 -0.68
N THR A 47 47.94 14.24 0.41
CA THR A 47 46.63 14.79 0.66
C THR A 47 46.27 15.69 -0.50
N GLU A 48 45.65 15.13 -1.54
CA GLU A 48 44.87 15.93 -2.47
C GLU A 48 43.79 16.58 -1.60
N SER A 49 43.96 17.86 -1.34
CA SER A 49 42.91 18.72 -0.84
C SER A 49 41.79 18.63 -1.88
N ILE A 50 40.79 17.82 -1.60
CA ILE A 50 39.53 17.87 -2.30
C ILE A 50 39.06 19.30 -2.11
N ASN A 51 39.22 20.14 -3.12
CA ASN A 51 38.55 21.41 -3.19
C ASN A 51 37.05 21.12 -3.16
N ILE A 52 36.51 21.11 -1.94
CA ILE A 52 35.06 21.12 -1.72
C ILE A 52 34.65 22.51 -2.23
N VAL A 53 34.32 22.60 -3.51
CA VAL A 53 33.52 23.72 -4.01
C VAL A 53 32.28 23.70 -3.14
N ALA A 54 32.16 24.67 -2.23
CA ALA A 54 31.01 24.82 -1.38
C ALA A 54 29.80 24.82 -2.31
N LEU A 55 28.95 23.78 -2.19
CA LEU A 55 27.70 23.71 -2.92
C LEU A 55 26.89 24.92 -2.45
N VAL A 56 26.70 25.90 -3.31
CA VAL A 56 25.87 27.06 -2.99
C VAL A 56 24.43 26.59 -3.06
N PRO A 57 23.69 26.62 -1.93
CA PRO A 57 22.27 26.27 -1.96
C PRO A 57 21.52 27.25 -2.88
N PRO A 58 20.41 26.83 -3.50
CA PRO A 58 19.56 27.75 -4.24
C PRO A 58 19.06 28.86 -3.33
N GLU A 59 18.83 30.05 -3.87
CA GLU A 59 18.26 31.15 -3.11
C GLU A 59 16.81 30.82 -2.72
N ASP A 60 16.36 31.38 -1.58
CA ASP A 60 14.96 31.30 -1.17
C ASP A 60 14.07 31.95 -2.24
N HIS A 61 12.99 31.25 -2.59
CA HIS A 61 12.04 31.71 -3.60
C HIS A 61 10.61 31.52 -3.07
N VAL A 62 9.87 32.60 -2.95
CA VAL A 62 8.45 32.58 -2.59
C VAL A 62 7.62 32.43 -3.85
N LEU A 63 6.74 31.46 -3.89
CA LEU A 63 5.78 31.26 -4.99
C LEU A 63 4.37 31.56 -4.51
N GLU A 64 3.75 32.59 -5.13
CA GLU A 64 2.32 32.88 -5.01
C GLU A 64 1.59 32.19 -6.16
N ASP A 65 1.10 30.97 -5.90
CA ASP A 65 0.35 30.23 -6.90
C ASP A 65 -1.14 30.56 -6.81
N ASN A 66 -1.61 31.30 -7.81
CA ASN A 66 -3.00 31.80 -7.87
C ASN A 66 -3.98 30.83 -8.56
N ASN A 67 -3.55 29.65 -8.94
CA ASN A 67 -4.43 28.64 -9.52
C ASN A 67 -5.43 28.12 -8.48
N VAL A 68 -6.62 27.76 -8.94
CA VAL A 68 -7.63 27.09 -8.12
C VAL A 68 -7.60 25.61 -8.43
N TYR A 69 -7.19 24.82 -7.44
CA TYR A 69 -7.12 23.36 -7.54
C TYR A 69 -8.40 22.72 -7.03
N SER A 70 -8.82 21.66 -7.73
CA SER A 70 -10.04 20.90 -7.40
C SER A 70 -9.80 19.40 -7.52
N ALA A 71 -10.30 18.64 -6.54
CA ALA A 71 -10.31 17.19 -6.54
C ALA A 71 -11.50 16.58 -7.31
N ALA A 72 -12.42 17.40 -7.84
CA ALA A 72 -13.60 16.89 -8.55
C ALA A 72 -13.20 15.98 -9.73
N ALA A 73 -14.03 14.97 -9.99
CA ALA A 73 -13.75 13.94 -11.01
C ALA A 73 -13.54 14.51 -12.42
N ASP A 74 -14.28 15.57 -12.76
CA ASP A 74 -14.27 16.26 -14.04
C ASP A 74 -13.31 17.46 -14.08
N ALA A 75 -12.61 17.75 -12.99
CA ALA A 75 -11.73 18.92 -12.93
C ALA A 75 -10.50 18.76 -13.82
N SER A 76 -10.09 19.88 -14.43
CA SER A 76 -8.86 19.99 -15.17
C SER A 76 -8.34 21.44 -15.18
N LEU A 77 -7.04 21.61 -15.43
CA LEU A 77 -6.36 22.90 -15.58
C LEU A 77 -6.07 23.17 -17.07
N PRO A 78 -6.08 24.42 -17.52
CA PRO A 78 -5.47 24.77 -18.79
C PRO A 78 -3.95 24.63 -18.67
N LEU A 79 -3.28 24.07 -19.68
CA LEU A 79 -1.83 23.88 -19.67
C LEU A 79 -1.06 25.20 -19.39
N ALA A 80 -1.54 26.30 -19.93
CA ALA A 80 -0.90 27.62 -19.76
C ALA A 80 -0.96 28.16 -18.31
N ALA A 81 -1.76 27.56 -17.44
CA ALA A 81 -1.84 27.94 -16.03
C ALA A 81 -0.76 27.24 -15.17
N VAL A 82 -0.12 26.17 -15.67
CA VAL A 82 0.84 25.39 -14.89
C VAL A 82 2.22 26.02 -14.92
N ASP A 83 2.68 26.51 -13.77
CA ASP A 83 4.05 26.96 -13.56
C ASP A 83 4.87 25.81 -12.92
N GLU A 84 5.96 25.41 -13.55
CA GLU A 84 6.89 24.40 -13.03
C GLU A 84 8.03 25.01 -12.19
N THR A 85 7.98 26.33 -11.89
CA THR A 85 8.95 26.98 -11.01
C THR A 85 8.63 26.63 -9.56
N PRO A 86 9.53 25.98 -8.79
CA PRO A 86 9.24 25.62 -7.42
C PRO A 86 9.39 26.82 -6.48
N ALA A 87 8.60 26.86 -5.43
CA ALA A 87 8.93 27.59 -4.22
C ALA A 87 10.13 26.92 -3.55
N VAL A 88 10.99 27.69 -2.88
CA VAL A 88 12.25 27.21 -2.27
C VAL A 88 12.48 27.89 -0.92
N LYS A 89 12.88 27.11 0.08
CA LYS A 89 13.32 27.63 1.37
C LYS A 89 14.44 26.81 1.95
N ASN A 90 15.47 27.50 2.45
CA ASN A 90 16.65 26.89 3.05
C ASN A 90 16.45 26.67 4.56
N HIS A 91 16.88 25.52 5.04
CA HIS A 91 16.70 25.07 6.42
C HIS A 91 17.95 24.37 6.95
N GLN A 92 17.94 24.16 8.27
CA GLN A 92 18.89 23.32 8.96
C GLN A 92 18.23 22.55 10.11
N ILE A 93 18.73 21.35 10.39
CA ILE A 93 18.25 20.49 11.47
C ILE A 93 19.41 19.73 12.12
N MET A 94 19.32 19.49 13.43
CA MET A 94 20.26 18.63 14.16
C MET A 94 19.76 17.19 14.15
N ILE A 95 20.54 16.27 13.56
CA ILE A 95 20.23 14.84 13.57
C ILE A 95 21.44 14.09 14.14
N ASN A 96 21.23 13.36 15.21
CA ASN A 96 22.29 12.58 15.86
C ASN A 96 23.58 13.39 16.13
N GLY A 97 23.42 14.64 16.57
CA GLY A 97 24.53 15.55 16.89
C GLY A 97 25.22 16.18 15.67
N LYS A 98 24.72 15.93 14.43
CA LYS A 98 25.21 16.55 13.20
C LYS A 98 24.22 17.59 12.71
N LEU A 99 24.73 18.75 12.33
CA LEU A 99 23.95 19.79 11.65
C LEU A 99 23.80 19.39 10.17
N LEU A 100 22.58 19.16 9.71
CA LEU A 100 22.26 18.99 8.30
C LEU A 100 21.64 20.27 7.76
N ARG A 101 22.17 20.74 6.63
CA ARG A 101 21.58 21.82 5.85
C ARG A 101 20.82 21.20 4.69
N TYR A 102 19.63 21.72 4.41
CA TYR A 102 18.79 21.22 3.36
C TYR A 102 17.90 22.31 2.76
N THR A 103 17.52 22.11 1.54
CA THR A 103 16.53 22.91 0.82
C THR A 103 15.20 22.18 0.86
N ALA A 104 14.13 22.89 1.22
CA ALA A 104 12.75 22.45 1.05
C ALA A 104 12.18 23.13 -0.21
N ALA A 105 11.61 22.36 -1.13
CA ALA A 105 11.03 22.88 -2.35
C ALA A 105 9.62 22.28 -2.56
N ALA A 106 8.66 23.10 -2.97
CA ALA A 106 7.31 22.66 -3.35
C ALA A 106 6.89 23.30 -4.67
N GLY A 107 6.14 22.57 -5.48
CA GLY A 107 5.69 23.05 -6.79
C GLY A 107 5.07 21.94 -7.61
N HIS A 108 4.95 22.20 -8.89
CA HIS A 108 4.31 21.31 -9.85
C HIS A 108 5.30 20.85 -10.92
N LEU A 109 5.12 19.62 -11.40
CA LEU A 109 5.71 19.15 -12.64
C LEU A 109 4.62 18.55 -13.53
N ILE A 110 4.72 18.83 -14.82
CA ILE A 110 3.79 18.31 -15.81
C ILE A 110 4.18 16.88 -16.15
N ALA A 111 3.30 15.91 -15.85
CA ALA A 111 3.41 14.57 -16.38
C ALA A 111 2.83 14.48 -17.78
N HIS A 112 3.46 13.67 -18.64
CA HIS A 112 3.14 13.57 -20.07
C HIS A 112 2.72 12.15 -20.43
N ALA A 113 1.84 12.03 -21.43
CA ALA A 113 1.56 10.75 -22.05
C ALA A 113 2.85 10.18 -22.68
N ARG A 114 3.07 8.88 -22.51
CA ARG A 114 4.10 8.18 -23.29
C ARG A 114 3.77 8.31 -24.77
N LYS A 115 4.82 8.47 -25.59
CA LYS A 115 4.67 8.34 -27.04
C LYS A 115 4.25 6.93 -27.34
N ASP A 116 2.97 6.76 -27.64
CA ASP A 116 2.53 5.55 -28.31
C ASP A 116 3.07 5.61 -29.75
N THR A 117 3.52 4.49 -30.28
CA THR A 117 4.06 4.40 -31.63
C THR A 117 3.06 4.82 -32.70
N GLU A 118 1.78 4.95 -32.34
CA GLU A 118 0.69 5.37 -33.22
C GLU A 118 0.38 6.88 -33.16
N GLN A 119 0.95 7.64 -32.23
CA GLN A 119 0.80 9.10 -32.17
C GLN A 119 2.15 9.82 -32.25
N PRO A 120 2.57 10.26 -33.45
CA PRO A 120 3.88 10.92 -33.61
C PRO A 120 3.96 12.36 -33.08
N ALA A 121 2.89 12.93 -32.55
CA ALA A 121 2.85 14.30 -32.09
C ALA A 121 3.16 14.40 -30.59
N GLY A 122 4.39 14.73 -30.25
CA GLY A 122 4.81 15.40 -29.00
C GLY A 122 4.36 14.77 -27.66
N ASN A 123 5.09 15.01 -26.60
CA ASN A 123 4.66 14.70 -25.24
C ASN A 123 3.38 15.50 -24.92
N VAL A 124 2.23 14.83 -24.84
CA VAL A 124 0.96 15.47 -24.47
C VAL A 124 0.93 15.62 -22.97
N ALA A 125 0.78 16.85 -22.47
CA ALA A 125 0.61 17.13 -21.06
C ALA A 125 -0.66 16.47 -20.55
N GLN A 126 -0.56 15.72 -19.44
CA GLN A 126 -1.69 14.96 -18.87
C GLN A 126 -2.14 15.49 -17.53
N ALA A 127 -1.19 15.76 -16.63
CA ALA A 127 -1.49 16.22 -15.28
C ALA A 127 -0.39 17.13 -14.73
N SER A 128 -0.79 18.10 -13.91
CA SER A 128 0.05 18.89 -13.04
C SER A 128 0.19 18.18 -11.72
N ILE A 129 1.35 17.60 -11.44
CA ILE A 129 1.63 16.81 -10.25
C ILE A 129 2.32 17.68 -9.22
N PHE A 130 1.65 17.88 -8.09
CA PHE A 130 2.21 18.60 -6.94
C PHE A 130 3.18 17.70 -6.18
N TYR A 131 4.29 18.28 -5.75
CA TYR A 131 5.29 17.60 -4.94
C TYR A 131 5.88 18.50 -3.87
N MET A 132 6.38 17.89 -2.80
CA MET A 132 7.18 18.52 -1.75
C MET A 132 8.50 17.76 -1.63
N ALA A 133 9.63 18.45 -1.76
CA ALA A 133 10.94 17.81 -1.78
C ALA A 133 11.88 18.41 -0.73
N TYR A 134 12.73 17.55 -0.15
CA TYR A 134 13.82 17.93 0.75
C TYR A 134 15.13 17.40 0.21
N THR A 135 16.06 18.30 -0.05
CA THR A 135 17.37 17.99 -0.65
C THR A 135 18.49 18.46 0.26
N ARG A 136 19.40 17.56 0.62
CA ARG A 136 20.60 17.94 1.40
C ARG A 136 21.55 18.78 0.56
N GLU A 137 22.26 19.72 1.24
CA GLU A 137 23.19 20.63 0.60
C GLU A 137 24.66 20.27 0.84
N ASP A 138 24.94 19.32 1.75
CA ASP A 138 26.30 18.99 2.18
C ASP A 138 26.97 17.85 1.38
N LEU A 139 26.27 17.23 0.47
CA LEU A 139 26.77 16.13 -0.35
C LEU A 139 26.41 16.31 -1.84
N PRO A 140 27.28 15.88 -2.78
CA PRO A 140 26.95 15.85 -4.20
C PRO A 140 25.70 15.02 -4.45
N LYS A 141 24.77 15.55 -5.24
CA LYS A 141 23.47 14.91 -5.52
C LYS A 141 23.59 13.59 -6.29
N GLU A 142 24.63 13.43 -7.08
CA GLU A 142 24.89 12.23 -7.87
C GLU A 142 25.17 10.99 -7.01
N ASN A 143 25.68 11.21 -5.80
CA ASN A 143 26.03 10.14 -4.85
C ASN A 143 24.95 9.89 -3.80
N ARG A 144 23.89 10.73 -3.77
CA ARG A 144 22.79 10.59 -2.82
C ARG A 144 21.62 9.85 -3.44
N PRO A 145 21.00 8.91 -2.72
CA PRO A 145 19.71 8.37 -3.12
C PRO A 145 18.64 9.46 -3.20
N VAL A 146 17.61 9.22 -4.00
CA VAL A 146 16.36 9.97 -3.98
C VAL A 146 15.20 9.00 -3.81
N THR A 147 14.32 9.29 -2.87
CA THR A 147 13.15 8.47 -2.56
C THR A 147 11.88 9.25 -2.84
N PHE A 148 10.99 8.63 -3.62
CA PHE A 148 9.68 9.16 -3.93
C PHE A 148 8.66 8.49 -3.03
N PHE A 149 7.79 9.28 -2.38
CA PHE A 149 6.83 8.85 -1.38
C PHE A 149 5.40 9.09 -1.84
N TRP A 150 4.54 8.09 -1.67
CA TRP A 150 3.10 8.18 -1.89
C TRP A 150 2.32 7.60 -0.73
N ASN A 151 1.10 8.11 -0.50
CA ASN A 151 0.10 7.44 0.31
C ASN A 151 -0.96 6.78 -0.60
N GLY A 152 -1.49 5.66 -0.11
CA GLY A 152 -2.46 4.86 -0.82
C GLY A 152 -3.87 5.43 -0.86
N GLY A 153 -4.79 4.76 -0.24
CA GLY A 153 -6.23 5.01 -0.31
C GLY A 153 -6.91 4.02 -1.26
N PRO A 154 -6.94 4.19 -2.60
CA PRO A 154 -6.52 5.36 -3.39
C PRO A 154 -7.33 6.61 -3.08
N GLY A 155 -6.78 7.77 -3.40
CA GLY A 155 -7.41 9.07 -3.14
C GLY A 155 -6.85 9.82 -1.91
N TYR A 156 -5.65 9.44 -1.44
CA TYR A 156 -4.94 10.12 -0.37
C TYR A 156 -3.70 10.85 -0.91
N SER A 157 -3.46 12.06 -0.41
CA SER A 157 -2.23 12.80 -0.66
C SER A 157 -1.06 12.23 0.14
N SER A 158 0.16 12.57 -0.23
CA SER A 158 1.38 12.16 0.47
C SER A 158 1.55 12.79 1.86
N ALA A 159 0.64 13.66 2.29
CA ALA A 159 0.76 14.42 3.53
C ALA A 159 0.84 13.54 4.79
N PHE A 160 0.23 12.35 4.80
CA PHE A 160 0.32 11.45 5.96
C PHE A 160 1.74 10.92 6.16
N LEU A 161 2.39 10.44 5.10
CA LEU A 161 3.81 10.06 5.16
C LEU A 161 4.71 11.29 5.35
N HIS A 162 4.39 12.41 4.70
CA HIS A 162 5.17 13.64 4.82
C HIS A 162 5.19 14.13 6.26
N LEU A 163 4.01 14.41 6.82
CA LEU A 163 3.88 15.04 8.13
C LEU A 163 3.93 14.05 9.30
N GLY A 164 3.70 12.76 9.05
CA GLY A 164 3.63 11.73 10.09
C GLY A 164 4.91 10.91 10.25
N SER A 165 5.79 10.86 9.23
CA SER A 165 6.87 9.86 9.23
C SER A 165 8.28 10.42 9.04
N TRP A 166 8.74 10.59 7.81
CA TRP A 166 10.16 10.61 7.47
C TRP A 166 10.72 11.98 7.08
N ALA A 167 9.90 13.02 7.00
CA ALA A 167 10.35 14.38 6.74
C ALA A 167 11.21 14.94 7.89
N PRO A 168 11.96 16.02 7.67
CA PRO A 168 12.79 16.65 8.71
C PRO A 168 12.00 17.14 9.94
N LYS A 169 10.73 17.49 9.72
CA LYS A 169 9.78 17.81 10.79
C LYS A 169 8.56 16.91 10.67
N ARG A 170 7.92 16.63 11.80
CA ARG A 170 6.71 15.80 11.84
C ARG A 170 5.71 16.27 12.88
N LEU A 171 4.49 15.79 12.75
CA LEU A 171 3.50 15.90 13.81
C LEU A 171 3.82 14.89 14.93
N LYS A 172 3.76 15.36 16.15
CA LYS A 172 3.80 14.49 17.32
C LYS A 172 2.38 14.01 17.60
N THR A 173 2.00 12.90 16.96
CA THR A 173 0.67 12.31 17.05
C THR A 173 0.41 11.66 18.41
N GLY A 174 1.47 11.18 19.07
CA GLY A 174 1.43 10.46 20.34
C GLY A 174 0.66 9.15 20.26
N ALA A 175 0.74 8.46 19.12
CA ALA A 175 0.00 7.23 18.86
C ALA A 175 0.30 6.11 19.87
N SER A 176 1.54 6.04 20.42
CA SER A 176 1.89 5.11 21.47
C SER A 176 1.13 5.32 22.80
N ASP A 177 0.64 6.53 23.03
CA ASP A 177 -0.12 6.89 24.23
C ASP A 177 -1.64 6.92 23.98
N VAL A 178 -2.07 6.65 22.76
CA VAL A 178 -3.50 6.70 22.36
C VAL A 178 -4.35 5.66 23.07
N ALA A 179 -3.70 4.67 23.68
CA ALA A 179 -4.37 3.49 24.18
C ALA A 179 -5.32 3.72 25.37
N GLN A 180 -5.09 4.65 26.25
CA GLN A 180 -5.99 4.76 27.42
C GLN A 180 -6.18 6.17 28.03
N GLU A 181 -5.23 7.04 28.04
CA GLU A 181 -5.33 8.29 28.82
C GLU A 181 -5.75 9.53 28.01
N ARG A 182 -5.49 9.57 26.71
CA ARG A 182 -5.78 10.74 25.86
C ARG A 182 -7.23 10.84 25.35
N LEU A 183 -8.06 9.88 25.60
CA LEU A 183 -9.50 9.96 25.34
C LEU A 183 -10.20 11.07 26.15
N LYS A 184 -9.49 11.71 27.07
CA LYS A 184 -10.02 12.73 27.98
C LYS A 184 -9.51 14.15 27.73
N SER A 185 -8.53 14.38 26.87
CA SER A 185 -8.02 15.72 26.62
C SER A 185 -8.56 16.33 25.34
N GLU A 186 -8.87 17.63 25.40
CA GLU A 186 -9.35 18.42 24.28
C GLU A 186 -8.45 18.26 23.04
N THR A 187 -9.06 18.24 21.86
CA THR A 187 -8.42 18.22 20.54
C THR A 187 -7.62 19.50 20.28
N LYS A 188 -6.52 19.68 20.98
CA LYS A 188 -5.48 20.63 20.54
C LYS A 188 -4.70 19.95 19.44
N GLY A 189 -4.48 20.65 18.32
CA GLY A 189 -3.74 20.15 17.18
C GLY A 189 -2.41 19.49 17.58
N PHE A 190 -1.95 18.55 16.79
CA PHE A 190 -0.68 17.87 17.04
C PHE A 190 0.49 18.86 17.00
N SER A 191 1.45 18.71 17.90
CA SER A 191 2.64 19.56 17.94
C SER A 191 3.55 19.28 16.74
N TRP A 192 4.09 20.32 16.13
CA TRP A 192 5.10 20.27 15.09
C TRP A 192 6.49 20.18 15.72
N VAL A 193 7.21 19.11 15.49
CA VAL A 193 8.51 18.84 16.12
C VAL A 193 9.57 18.45 15.09
N ASP A 194 10.82 18.69 15.42
CA ASP A 194 11.95 18.16 14.67
C ASP A 194 11.96 16.63 14.74
N ASN A 195 12.30 16.00 13.64
CA ASN A 195 12.22 14.54 13.47
C ASN A 195 13.62 13.91 13.51
N ALA A 196 13.97 13.35 14.65
CA ALA A 196 15.25 12.64 14.79
C ALA A 196 15.35 11.38 13.90
N GLU A 197 14.21 10.81 13.52
CA GLU A 197 14.09 9.64 12.66
C GLU A 197 13.90 9.99 11.18
N THR A 198 14.12 11.23 10.76
CA THR A 198 14.03 11.60 9.34
C THR A 198 14.96 10.74 8.48
N LEU A 199 14.49 10.41 7.28
CA LEU A 199 15.31 9.71 6.28
C LEU A 199 16.22 10.66 5.48
N LEU A 200 16.21 11.97 5.77
CA LEU A 200 17.05 12.93 5.06
C LEU A 200 18.55 12.66 5.25
N ASP A 201 18.94 11.95 6.30
CA ASP A 201 20.32 11.49 6.50
C ASP A 201 20.76 10.39 5.54
N LYS A 202 19.81 9.68 4.90
CA LYS A 202 20.06 8.57 3.97
C LYS A 202 19.72 8.90 2.52
N THR A 203 18.69 9.67 2.27
CA THR A 203 18.14 9.93 0.94
C THR A 203 17.52 11.32 0.88
N ASP A 204 17.52 11.94 -0.29
CA ASP A 204 16.66 13.09 -0.53
C ASP A 204 15.20 12.60 -0.63
N LEU A 205 14.25 13.41 -0.18
CA LEU A 205 12.85 13.01 -0.03
C LEU A 205 11.98 13.77 -1.00
N VAL A 206 11.08 13.09 -1.70
CA VAL A 206 10.11 13.69 -2.63
C VAL A 206 8.72 13.11 -2.34
N PHE A 207 7.85 13.88 -1.72
CA PHE A 207 6.47 13.51 -1.44
C PHE A 207 5.58 13.94 -2.59
N VAL A 208 4.83 13.01 -3.16
CA VAL A 208 4.13 13.17 -4.44
C VAL A 208 2.64 12.96 -4.25
N ASP A 209 1.83 13.87 -4.75
CA ASP A 209 0.38 13.79 -4.71
C ASP A 209 -0.17 13.28 -6.06
N PRO A 210 -0.88 12.14 -6.09
CA PRO A 210 -1.56 11.70 -7.31
C PRO A 210 -2.67 12.64 -7.77
N PRO A 211 -3.07 12.64 -9.06
CA PRO A 211 -4.15 13.51 -9.59
C PRO A 211 -5.46 13.39 -8.81
N GLY A 212 -6.02 14.54 -8.40
CA GLY A 212 -7.21 14.65 -7.57
C GLY A 212 -6.91 14.64 -6.06
N THR A 213 -5.64 14.63 -5.66
CA THR A 213 -5.22 14.73 -4.25
C THR A 213 -4.24 15.88 -4.06
N GLY A 214 -4.08 16.36 -2.84
CA GLY A 214 -3.23 17.51 -2.53
C GLY A 214 -3.61 18.72 -3.36
N LEU A 215 -2.66 19.20 -4.16
CA LEU A 215 -2.87 20.25 -5.17
C LEU A 215 -2.63 19.70 -6.61
N SER A 216 -2.61 18.38 -6.79
CA SER A 216 -2.45 17.77 -8.11
C SER A 216 -3.76 17.71 -8.88
N GLN A 217 -3.72 18.07 -10.16
CA GLN A 217 -4.89 18.10 -11.01
C GLN A 217 -4.55 17.76 -12.46
N ALA A 218 -5.50 17.14 -13.17
CA ALA A 218 -5.39 16.88 -14.60
C ALA A 218 -5.22 18.16 -15.39
N ILE A 219 -4.63 18.05 -16.58
CA ILE A 219 -4.50 19.12 -17.58
C ILE A 219 -5.40 18.80 -18.77
N ALA A 220 -6.19 19.78 -19.21
CA ALA A 220 -7.08 19.62 -20.35
C ALA A 220 -6.34 19.10 -21.61
N PRO A 221 -6.91 18.13 -22.35
CA PRO A 221 -8.30 17.67 -22.31
C PRO A 221 -8.61 16.59 -21.26
N TYR A 222 -7.62 16.15 -20.47
CA TYR A 222 -7.81 15.13 -19.44
C TYR A 222 -8.55 15.69 -18.22
N ARG A 223 -9.17 14.78 -17.46
CA ARG A 223 -9.88 15.05 -16.21
C ARG A 223 -9.26 14.22 -15.09
N ASN A 224 -9.44 14.60 -13.84
CA ASN A 224 -8.90 13.84 -12.71
C ASN A 224 -9.28 12.35 -12.74
N SER A 225 -10.55 12.05 -13.08
CA SER A 225 -11.05 10.68 -13.16
C SER A 225 -10.40 9.80 -14.23
N ASP A 226 -9.72 10.38 -15.22
CA ASP A 226 -8.99 9.62 -16.23
C ASP A 226 -7.78 8.89 -15.62
N PHE A 227 -7.28 9.38 -14.48
CA PHE A 227 -6.16 8.78 -13.74
C PHE A 227 -6.61 7.87 -12.60
N TRP A 228 -7.91 7.70 -12.35
CA TRP A 228 -8.43 6.90 -11.25
C TRP A 228 -8.57 5.42 -11.61
N GLY A 229 -7.44 4.77 -11.74
CA GLY A 229 -7.33 3.35 -12.05
C GLY A 229 -5.89 2.89 -12.02
N MET A 230 -5.68 1.61 -11.76
CA MET A 230 -4.35 1.03 -11.47
C MET A 230 -3.30 1.36 -12.51
N GLU A 231 -3.64 1.28 -13.81
CA GLU A 231 -2.69 1.51 -14.91
C GLU A 231 -2.42 3.00 -15.14
N ALA A 232 -3.49 3.80 -15.27
CA ALA A 232 -3.35 5.23 -15.56
C ALA A 232 -2.67 5.98 -14.41
N ASP A 233 -3.00 5.64 -13.16
CA ASP A 233 -2.34 6.15 -11.97
C ASP A 233 -0.84 5.80 -11.95
N ALA A 234 -0.49 4.55 -12.20
CA ALA A 234 0.92 4.13 -12.21
C ALA A 234 1.71 4.79 -13.36
N GLN A 235 1.11 4.94 -14.53
CA GLN A 235 1.76 5.57 -15.69
C GLN A 235 2.05 7.05 -15.45
N VAL A 236 1.09 7.81 -14.93
CA VAL A 236 1.28 9.25 -14.66
C VAL A 236 2.32 9.47 -13.55
N ASN A 237 2.33 8.62 -12.52
CA ASN A 237 3.33 8.69 -11.45
C ASN A 237 4.72 8.25 -11.93
N GLN A 238 4.82 7.26 -12.81
CA GLN A 238 6.09 6.87 -13.44
C GLN A 238 6.67 8.00 -14.29
N ASP A 239 5.84 8.69 -15.08
CA ASP A 239 6.31 9.83 -15.87
C ASP A 239 6.76 10.98 -14.97
N PHE A 240 6.04 11.26 -13.88
CA PHE A 240 6.50 12.24 -12.88
C PHE A 240 7.90 11.91 -12.35
N VAL A 241 8.18 10.65 -11.99
CA VAL A 241 9.53 10.24 -11.54
C VAL A 241 10.58 10.55 -12.59
N VAL A 242 10.32 10.20 -13.85
CA VAL A 242 11.25 10.47 -14.97
C VAL A 242 11.46 11.97 -15.16
N ARG A 243 10.39 12.75 -15.14
CA ARG A 243 10.45 14.22 -15.24
C ARG A 243 11.25 14.84 -14.11
N PHE A 244 10.99 14.44 -12.87
CA PHE A 244 11.73 14.91 -11.70
C PHE A 244 13.22 14.59 -11.80
N VAL A 245 13.56 13.34 -12.14
CA VAL A 245 14.94 12.89 -12.32
C VAL A 245 15.66 13.71 -13.37
N ASN A 246 15.04 13.97 -14.51
CA ASN A 246 15.63 14.77 -15.59
C ASN A 246 15.75 16.24 -15.21
N ARG A 247 14.72 16.83 -14.59
CA ARG A 247 14.69 18.25 -14.18
C ARG A 247 15.77 18.56 -13.15
N TYR A 248 15.95 17.68 -12.14
CA TYR A 248 16.86 17.90 -11.03
C TYR A 248 18.22 17.20 -11.19
N LEU A 249 18.50 16.67 -12.38
CA LEU A 249 19.78 16.02 -12.75
C LEU A 249 20.14 14.89 -11.78
N ARG A 250 19.17 13.96 -11.58
CA ARG A 250 19.29 12.82 -10.68
C ARG A 250 19.43 11.47 -11.41
N GLN A 251 19.88 11.49 -12.68
CA GLN A 251 19.95 10.30 -13.52
C GLN A 251 20.80 9.18 -12.90
N SER A 252 21.96 9.51 -12.37
CA SER A 252 22.89 8.56 -11.76
C SER A 252 22.63 8.30 -10.26
N SER A 253 21.75 9.08 -9.62
CA SER A 253 21.37 8.85 -8.21
C SER A 253 20.67 7.50 -8.06
N PRO A 254 20.93 6.72 -7.00
CA PRO A 254 20.08 5.59 -6.61
C PRO A 254 18.64 6.06 -6.35
N LYS A 255 17.65 5.39 -6.94
CA LYS A 255 16.23 5.75 -6.82
C LYS A 255 15.48 4.72 -6.01
N TYR A 256 14.67 5.21 -5.08
CA TYR A 256 13.80 4.39 -4.26
C TYR A 256 12.36 4.86 -4.38
N LEU A 257 11.42 3.93 -4.29
CA LEU A 257 9.99 4.20 -4.18
C LEU A 257 9.53 3.76 -2.79
N TYR A 258 8.83 4.61 -2.08
CA TYR A 258 8.24 4.33 -0.78
C TYR A 258 6.73 4.60 -0.84
N GLY A 259 5.92 3.63 -0.47
CA GLY A 259 4.48 3.85 -0.44
C GLY A 259 3.78 3.03 0.61
N GLU A 260 2.59 3.48 0.98
CA GLU A 260 1.77 2.90 2.02
C GLU A 260 0.45 2.37 1.46
N SER A 261 -0.04 1.24 2.02
CA SER A 261 -1.39 0.75 1.79
C SER A 261 -1.64 0.31 0.32
N TYR A 262 -2.51 1.00 -0.43
CA TYR A 262 -2.76 0.78 -1.85
C TYR A 262 -1.48 0.83 -2.70
N ASP A 263 -0.46 1.50 -2.23
CA ASP A 263 0.84 1.56 -2.92
C ASP A 263 1.55 0.20 -2.99
N GLY A 264 1.10 -0.79 -2.25
CA GLY A 264 1.43 -2.19 -2.50
C GLY A 264 1.04 -2.69 -3.90
N ILE A 265 0.12 -1.98 -4.57
CA ILE A 265 -0.27 -2.21 -5.97
C ILE A 265 0.39 -1.17 -6.88
N ARG A 266 0.28 0.13 -6.57
CA ARG A 266 0.86 1.23 -7.38
C ARG A 266 2.36 1.05 -7.60
N LEU A 267 3.14 0.90 -6.53
CA LEU A 267 4.60 0.91 -6.63
C LEU A 267 5.17 -0.26 -7.42
N PRO A 268 4.72 -1.51 -7.29
CA PRO A 268 5.14 -2.58 -8.19
C PRO A 268 4.94 -2.25 -9.67
N ILE A 269 3.81 -1.65 -10.04
CA ILE A 269 3.54 -1.28 -11.44
C ILE A 269 4.50 -0.16 -11.89
N VAL A 270 4.65 0.91 -11.09
CA VAL A 270 5.61 2.01 -11.37
C VAL A 270 7.01 1.46 -11.50
N ALA A 271 7.44 0.58 -10.60
CA ALA A 271 8.76 -0.05 -10.62
C ALA A 271 9.00 -0.87 -11.88
N ASN A 272 8.01 -1.70 -12.27
CA ASN A 272 8.08 -2.49 -13.49
C ASN A 272 8.19 -1.61 -14.74
N LEU A 273 7.42 -0.51 -14.79
CA LEU A 273 7.51 0.47 -15.88
C LEU A 273 8.89 1.14 -15.96
N LEU A 274 9.48 1.50 -14.81
CA LEU A 274 10.83 2.10 -14.77
C LEU A 274 11.90 1.11 -15.19
N VAL A 275 11.87 -0.11 -14.67
CA VAL A 275 12.88 -1.15 -14.99
C VAL A 275 12.75 -1.62 -16.43
N ALA A 276 11.52 -1.83 -16.93
CA ALA A 276 11.28 -2.26 -18.31
C ALA A 276 11.76 -1.21 -19.34
N ALA A 277 11.60 0.07 -19.03
CA ALA A 277 12.11 1.14 -19.87
C ALA A 277 13.63 1.36 -19.72
N GLY A 278 14.20 0.90 -18.61
CA GLY A 278 15.63 1.03 -18.34
C GLY A 278 16.12 2.47 -18.31
N SER A 279 17.38 2.68 -18.68
CA SER A 279 17.98 4.01 -18.72
C SER A 279 17.49 4.89 -19.89
N GLY A 280 16.78 4.32 -20.87
CA GLY A 280 16.33 5.05 -22.07
C GLY A 280 15.29 6.15 -21.79
N ASN A 281 14.64 6.11 -20.63
CA ASN A 281 13.69 7.15 -20.20
C ASN A 281 14.39 8.40 -19.65
N PHE A 282 15.66 8.32 -19.27
CA PHE A 282 16.37 9.43 -18.69
C PHE A 282 17.21 10.17 -19.73
N ALA A 283 17.26 11.48 -19.60
CA ALA A 283 18.21 12.28 -20.34
C ALA A 283 19.65 11.83 -20.02
N PRO A 284 20.62 11.99 -20.93
CA PRO A 284 22.01 11.67 -20.63
C PRO A 284 22.51 12.42 -19.39
N ASP A 285 23.21 11.71 -18.52
CA ASP A 285 23.85 12.33 -17.35
C ASP A 285 25.01 13.20 -17.81
N LYS A 286 25.01 14.49 -17.43
CA LYS A 286 26.05 15.44 -17.80
C LYS A 286 27.43 15.07 -17.27
N THR A 287 27.51 14.22 -16.24
CA THR A 287 28.76 13.73 -15.67
C THR A 287 29.28 12.48 -16.40
N GLY A 288 28.56 11.97 -17.39
CA GLY A 288 28.87 10.75 -18.12
C GLY A 288 28.64 9.46 -17.35
N ARG A 289 28.02 9.52 -16.14
CA ARG A 289 27.67 8.34 -15.38
C ARG A 289 26.45 7.65 -15.98
N LYS A 290 26.40 6.33 -15.83
CA LYS A 290 25.25 5.53 -16.28
C LYS A 290 24.03 5.85 -15.42
N PRO A 291 22.88 6.20 -16.02
CA PRO A 291 21.64 6.36 -15.27
C PRO A 291 21.21 5.07 -14.56
N VAL A 292 20.68 5.21 -13.35
CA VAL A 292 20.12 4.12 -12.55
C VAL A 292 18.61 4.14 -12.71
N ALA A 293 17.99 3.05 -13.18
CA ALA A 293 16.54 2.99 -13.36
C ALA A 293 15.82 2.97 -12.01
N LEU A 294 16.17 2.02 -11.16
CA LEU A 294 15.60 1.85 -9.82
C LEU A 294 16.63 1.13 -8.92
N SER A 295 16.58 1.39 -7.63
CA SER A 295 17.45 0.71 -6.63
C SER A 295 16.65 -0.06 -5.58
N GLY A 296 15.41 0.35 -5.30
CA GLY A 296 14.57 -0.41 -4.37
C GLY A 296 13.17 0.14 -4.14
N LEU A 297 12.37 -0.70 -3.47
CA LEU A 297 11.00 -0.41 -3.05
C LEU A 297 10.85 -0.64 -1.55
N VAL A 298 10.15 0.27 -0.89
CA VAL A 298 9.69 0.12 0.49
C VAL A 298 8.17 0.16 0.50
N LEU A 299 7.57 -0.89 1.00
CA LEU A 299 6.12 -1.11 1.03
C LEU A 299 5.65 -1.04 2.48
N GLY A 300 5.07 0.09 2.88
CA GLY A 300 4.51 0.29 4.22
C GLY A 300 3.08 -0.24 4.28
N SER A 301 2.80 -1.18 5.18
CA SER A 301 1.47 -1.76 5.37
C SER A 301 0.74 -2.04 4.04
N PRO A 302 1.38 -2.73 3.06
CA PRO A 302 0.86 -2.79 1.71
C PRO A 302 -0.35 -3.71 1.58
N VAL A 303 -1.27 -3.38 0.65
CA VAL A 303 -2.15 -4.36 0.03
C VAL A 303 -1.52 -4.78 -1.31
N LEU A 304 -1.14 -6.05 -1.42
CA LEU A 304 -0.49 -6.56 -2.63
C LEU A 304 -1.50 -7.13 -3.64
N ASN A 305 -2.59 -7.69 -3.13
CA ASN A 305 -3.59 -8.38 -3.94
C ASN A 305 -5.00 -8.24 -3.32
N LEU A 306 -5.88 -7.54 -4.02
CA LEU A 306 -7.27 -7.42 -3.59
C LEU A 306 -8.08 -8.72 -3.80
N GLY A 307 -7.59 -9.63 -4.65
CA GLY A 307 -8.22 -10.93 -4.87
C GLY A 307 -8.00 -11.94 -3.74
N THR A 308 -7.00 -11.73 -2.89
CA THR A 308 -6.69 -12.55 -1.72
C THR A 308 -7.09 -11.89 -0.39
N ASN A 309 -7.53 -10.64 -0.44
CA ASN A 309 -7.97 -9.89 0.72
C ASN A 309 -9.44 -10.20 1.04
N CYS A 310 -9.72 -10.77 2.20
CA CYS A 310 -11.08 -11.19 2.57
C CYS A 310 -12.07 -10.05 2.87
N GLN A 311 -11.63 -8.80 2.86
CA GLN A 311 -12.54 -7.64 2.84
C GLN A 311 -13.11 -7.36 1.45
N THR A 312 -12.39 -7.74 0.40
CA THR A 312 -12.70 -7.39 -0.98
C THR A 312 -13.01 -8.58 -1.88
N ALA A 313 -12.80 -9.79 -1.38
CA ALA A 313 -13.04 -11.04 -2.08
C ALA A 313 -13.58 -12.12 -1.13
N ASP A 314 -14.33 -13.08 -1.66
CA ASP A 314 -14.81 -14.24 -0.90
C ASP A 314 -13.70 -15.31 -0.80
N VAL A 315 -12.73 -15.00 0.05
CA VAL A 315 -11.54 -15.83 0.29
C VAL A 315 -11.32 -16.01 1.79
N SER A 316 -10.35 -16.84 2.15
CA SER A 316 -9.99 -17.08 3.55
C SER A 316 -9.49 -15.82 4.25
N CYS A 317 -9.98 -15.56 5.47
CA CYS A 317 -9.43 -14.53 6.35
C CYS A 317 -8.22 -15.00 7.17
N ALA A 318 -7.57 -16.10 6.77
CA ALA A 318 -6.41 -16.66 7.46
C ALA A 318 -5.29 -15.64 7.71
N GLY A 319 -5.05 -14.76 6.72
CA GLY A 319 -4.05 -13.70 6.81
C GLY A 319 -4.36 -12.61 7.85
N TYR A 320 -5.61 -12.52 8.30
CA TYR A 320 -6.05 -11.55 9.30
C TYR A 320 -5.90 -12.05 10.75
N LEU A 321 -5.95 -13.36 10.93
CA LEU A 321 -5.99 -13.96 12.27
C LEU A 321 -4.83 -13.56 13.18
N PRO A 322 -3.57 -13.49 12.74
CA PRO A 322 -2.48 -13.05 13.60
C PRO A 322 -2.64 -11.62 14.12
N SER A 323 -3.05 -10.66 13.28
CA SER A 323 -3.31 -9.28 13.74
C SER A 323 -4.50 -9.21 14.72
N TYR A 324 -5.54 -10.02 14.51
CA TYR A 324 -6.66 -10.12 15.44
C TYR A 324 -6.25 -10.67 16.79
N ALA A 325 -5.41 -11.70 16.79
CA ALA A 325 -4.87 -12.28 18.01
C ALA A 325 -4.00 -11.27 18.78
N MET A 326 -3.21 -10.48 18.08
CA MET A 326 -2.41 -9.41 18.69
C MET A 326 -3.30 -8.31 19.27
N ALA A 327 -4.38 -7.92 18.58
CA ALA A 327 -5.37 -6.98 19.09
C ALA A 327 -6.10 -7.51 20.32
N ALA A 328 -6.52 -8.78 20.28
CA ALA A 328 -7.16 -9.44 21.42
C ALA A 328 -6.24 -9.53 22.64
N ASP A 329 -4.97 -9.85 22.43
CA ASP A 329 -3.95 -9.87 23.48
C ASP A 329 -3.74 -8.48 24.10
N TYR A 330 -3.62 -7.44 23.28
CA TYR A 330 -3.47 -6.06 23.74
C TYR A 330 -4.63 -5.61 24.65
N HIS A 331 -5.86 -5.99 24.33
CA HIS A 331 -7.05 -5.66 25.12
C HIS A 331 -7.34 -6.66 26.26
N GLY A 332 -6.45 -7.62 26.52
CA GLY A 332 -6.61 -8.63 27.56
C GLY A 332 -7.76 -9.62 27.29
N MET A 333 -8.23 -9.73 26.05
CA MET A 333 -9.30 -10.64 25.63
C MET A 333 -8.75 -12.03 25.26
N SER A 334 -7.51 -12.13 24.84
CA SER A 334 -6.80 -13.38 24.53
C SER A 334 -6.19 -13.99 25.79
N THR A 335 -6.24 -15.31 25.87
CA THR A 335 -5.54 -16.07 26.93
C THR A 335 -4.39 -16.91 26.35
N ARG A 336 -4.16 -16.86 25.04
CA ARG A 336 -3.25 -17.76 24.33
C ARG A 336 -1.78 -17.41 24.47
N ARG A 337 -1.44 -16.13 24.51
CA ARG A 337 -0.05 -15.66 24.53
C ARG A 337 0.69 -16.08 25.81
N GLY A 338 0.03 -15.96 26.95
CA GLY A 338 0.70 -16.19 28.25
C GLY A 338 1.89 -15.28 28.45
N THR A 339 3.07 -15.84 28.71
CA THR A 339 4.34 -15.12 28.93
C THR A 339 5.22 -15.00 27.67
N ALA A 340 4.76 -15.51 26.50
CA ALA A 340 5.55 -15.43 25.27
C ALA A 340 5.76 -13.99 24.82
N ILE A 341 6.95 -13.66 24.33
CA ILE A 341 7.20 -12.37 23.67
C ILE A 341 6.49 -12.31 22.32
N ALA A 342 6.22 -11.09 21.81
CA ALA A 342 5.45 -10.90 20.60
C ALA A 342 5.96 -11.70 19.37
N PRO A 343 7.25 -11.75 19.05
CA PRO A 343 7.75 -12.55 17.92
C PRO A 343 7.47 -14.06 18.06
N GLU A 344 7.61 -14.62 19.25
CA GLU A 344 7.34 -16.04 19.51
C GLU A 344 5.83 -16.34 19.40
N TYR A 345 5.00 -15.44 19.91
CA TYR A 345 3.55 -15.58 19.79
C TYR A 345 3.09 -15.51 18.34
N ILE A 346 3.61 -14.58 17.56
CA ILE A 346 3.31 -14.46 16.13
C ILE A 346 3.68 -15.73 15.37
N GLU A 347 4.82 -16.35 15.67
CA GLU A 347 5.22 -17.62 15.05
C GLU A 347 4.24 -18.76 15.41
N THR A 348 3.78 -18.79 16.65
CA THR A 348 2.72 -19.73 17.08
C THR A 348 1.44 -19.50 16.28
N LEU A 349 1.07 -18.25 16.00
CA LEU A 349 -0.12 -17.89 15.23
C LEU A 349 -0.01 -18.27 13.76
N ARG A 350 1.16 -18.07 13.12
CA ARG A 350 1.44 -18.52 11.76
C ARG A 350 1.29 -20.05 11.63
N THR A 351 1.87 -20.76 12.58
CA THR A 351 1.73 -22.22 12.67
C THR A 351 0.26 -22.64 12.84
N PHE A 352 -0.48 -21.96 13.72
CA PHE A 352 -1.89 -22.23 13.92
C PHE A 352 -2.73 -22.01 12.64
N VAL A 353 -2.44 -20.93 11.89
CA VAL A 353 -3.11 -20.68 10.61
C VAL A 353 -2.89 -21.85 9.64
N THR A 354 -1.66 -22.31 9.52
CA THR A 354 -1.28 -23.35 8.57
C THR A 354 -1.82 -24.72 8.97
N GLU A 355 -1.64 -25.12 10.24
CA GLU A 355 -1.86 -26.49 10.70
C GLU A 355 -3.28 -26.72 11.23
N LYS A 356 -3.98 -25.68 11.66
CA LYS A 356 -5.28 -25.77 12.30
C LYS A 356 -6.37 -25.02 11.54
N TYR A 357 -6.21 -23.71 11.30
CA TYR A 357 -7.25 -22.89 10.73
C TYR A 357 -7.59 -23.29 9.29
N ASN A 358 -6.61 -23.37 8.42
CA ASN A 358 -6.83 -23.71 7.02
C ASN A 358 -7.40 -25.12 6.82
N PRO A 359 -6.92 -26.18 7.50
CA PRO A 359 -7.55 -27.48 7.44
C PRO A 359 -8.99 -27.52 7.96
N ALA A 360 -9.24 -26.89 9.11
CA ALA A 360 -10.58 -26.81 9.66
C ALA A 360 -11.55 -26.11 8.71
N ARG A 361 -11.15 -24.96 8.15
CA ARG A 361 -11.96 -24.22 7.18
C ARG A 361 -12.37 -25.07 5.97
N LYS A 362 -11.50 -25.89 5.44
CA LYS A 362 -11.81 -26.78 4.30
C LYS A 362 -12.95 -27.75 4.60
N ILE A 363 -13.15 -28.12 5.86
CA ILE A 363 -14.18 -29.09 6.25
C ILE A 363 -15.58 -28.47 6.23
N TRP A 364 -15.74 -27.24 6.69
CA TRP A 364 -17.06 -26.60 6.77
C TRP A 364 -17.41 -25.70 5.58
N TYR A 365 -16.43 -25.38 4.73
CA TYR A 365 -16.67 -24.49 3.59
C TYR A 365 -17.30 -25.25 2.43
N THR A 366 -18.57 -25.01 2.17
CA THR A 366 -19.31 -25.67 1.09
C THR A 366 -19.48 -24.76 -0.13
N PRO A 367 -19.63 -25.32 -1.37
CA PRO A 367 -19.86 -24.51 -2.58
C PRO A 367 -21.11 -23.63 -2.51
N MET A 368 -22.13 -24.05 -1.77
CA MET A 368 -23.36 -23.26 -1.57
C MET A 368 -23.07 -22.00 -0.74
N LEU A 369 -22.24 -22.14 0.25
CA LEU A 369 -21.81 -21.04 1.08
C LEU A 369 -20.93 -20.04 0.32
N THR A 370 -20.08 -20.53 -0.57
CA THR A 370 -19.27 -19.69 -1.47
C THR A 370 -20.13 -18.71 -2.23
N ARG A 371 -21.24 -19.19 -2.84
CA ARG A 371 -22.15 -18.33 -3.59
C ARG A 371 -22.84 -17.29 -2.71
N ALA A 372 -23.34 -17.71 -1.55
CA ALA A 372 -24.01 -16.81 -0.60
C ALA A 372 -23.08 -15.73 -0.08
N LYS A 373 -21.83 -16.09 0.26
CA LYS A 373 -20.80 -15.13 0.71
C LYS A 373 -20.38 -14.17 -0.41
N ALA A 374 -20.23 -14.64 -1.63
CA ALA A 374 -19.90 -13.80 -2.79
C ALA A 374 -21.01 -12.78 -3.05
N ALA A 375 -22.27 -13.21 -3.01
CA ALA A 375 -23.43 -12.35 -3.15
C ALA A 375 -23.48 -11.28 -2.04
N TYR A 376 -23.29 -11.69 -0.81
CA TYR A 376 -23.23 -10.77 0.33
C TYR A 376 -22.10 -9.75 0.20
N ALA A 377 -20.89 -10.20 -0.14
CA ALA A 377 -19.73 -9.33 -0.32
C ALA A 377 -19.95 -8.31 -1.45
N GLU A 378 -20.56 -8.73 -2.56
CA GLU A 378 -20.88 -7.82 -3.66
C GLU A 378 -21.97 -6.81 -3.26
N ALA A 379 -23.03 -7.26 -2.61
CA ALA A 379 -24.07 -6.36 -2.13
C ALA A 379 -23.52 -5.32 -1.14
N ASN A 380 -22.66 -5.73 -0.21
CA ASN A 380 -21.97 -4.81 0.70
C ASN A 380 -21.09 -3.80 -0.05
N ARG A 381 -20.30 -4.26 -1.02
CA ARG A 381 -19.47 -3.33 -1.81
C ARG A 381 -20.32 -2.28 -2.54
N GLN A 382 -21.43 -2.68 -3.12
CA GLN A 382 -22.33 -1.74 -3.78
C GLN A 382 -23.01 -0.80 -2.78
N TYR A 383 -23.43 -1.31 -1.63
CA TYR A 383 -24.00 -0.50 -0.54
C TYR A 383 -22.99 0.50 0.00
N ASP A 384 -21.76 0.07 0.31
CA ASP A 384 -20.69 0.93 0.81
C ASP A 384 -20.30 2.00 -0.23
N ARG A 385 -20.25 1.63 -1.50
CA ARG A 385 -19.99 2.56 -2.60
C ARG A 385 -21.07 3.64 -2.67
N LEU A 386 -22.33 3.27 -2.61
CA LEU A 386 -23.43 4.23 -2.61
C LEU A 386 -23.42 5.11 -1.36
N THR A 387 -23.13 4.55 -0.19
CA THR A 387 -23.04 5.29 1.07
C THR A 387 -21.85 6.22 1.12
N GLY A 388 -20.68 5.78 0.60
CA GLY A 388 -19.45 6.57 0.56
C GLY A 388 -19.53 7.78 -0.39
N ILE A 389 -20.26 7.64 -1.50
CA ILE A 389 -20.43 8.74 -2.46
C ILE A 389 -21.48 9.73 -1.99
N TRP A 390 -22.60 9.24 -1.42
CA TRP A 390 -23.73 10.08 -1.02
C TRP A 390 -24.32 9.64 0.31
N GLN A 391 -24.29 10.54 1.25
CA GLN A 391 -24.96 10.36 2.55
C GLN A 391 -26.50 10.45 2.42
N ASN A 392 -27.02 10.76 1.22
CA ASN A 392 -28.44 10.92 0.96
C ASN A 392 -28.94 9.87 -0.05
N PRO A 393 -29.93 9.02 0.31
CA PRO A 393 -30.51 8.02 -0.58
C PRO A 393 -31.08 8.57 -1.90
N ALA A 394 -31.60 9.82 -1.88
CA ALA A 394 -32.11 10.46 -3.10
C ALA A 394 -30.98 10.71 -4.11
N THR A 395 -29.83 11.21 -3.66
CA THR A 395 -28.65 11.45 -4.51
C THR A 395 -28.07 10.13 -5.04
N ALA A 396 -28.03 9.10 -4.19
CA ALA A 396 -27.57 7.76 -4.60
C ALA A 396 -28.49 7.17 -5.71
N ARG A 397 -29.80 7.36 -5.57
CA ARG A 397 -30.78 6.98 -6.58
C ARG A 397 -30.57 7.74 -7.89
N GLU A 398 -30.40 9.04 -7.81
CA GLU A 398 -30.16 9.90 -8.97
C GLU A 398 -28.88 9.47 -9.71
N TRP A 399 -27.83 9.14 -9.00
CA TRP A 399 -26.59 8.64 -9.58
C TRP A 399 -26.77 7.31 -10.33
N VAL A 400 -27.46 6.34 -9.74
CA VAL A 400 -27.72 5.06 -10.41
C VAL A 400 -28.59 5.26 -11.66
N LEU A 401 -29.49 6.25 -11.65
CA LEU A 401 -30.37 6.54 -12.77
C LEU A 401 -29.74 7.45 -13.84
N ASN A 402 -28.75 8.27 -13.45
CA ASN A 402 -28.07 9.22 -14.34
C ASN A 402 -26.79 8.70 -14.99
N VAL A 403 -26.30 7.52 -14.64
CA VAL A 403 -25.17 6.92 -15.34
C VAL A 403 -25.63 6.50 -16.75
N ASP A 404 -25.58 7.46 -17.67
CA ASP A 404 -25.79 7.32 -19.12
C ASP A 404 -26.97 6.45 -19.56
N THR A 405 -28.17 6.82 -19.19
CA THR A 405 -29.43 6.26 -19.62
C THR A 405 -30.01 5.18 -18.69
N LYS A 406 -31.37 5.20 -18.62
CA LYS A 406 -32.18 4.13 -17.99
C LYS A 406 -31.77 2.70 -18.39
N GLN A 407 -31.10 2.55 -19.53
CA GLN A 407 -30.65 1.27 -20.06
C GLN A 407 -29.44 0.72 -19.28
N ASN A 408 -28.51 1.56 -18.84
CA ASN A 408 -27.36 1.15 -18.05
C ASN A 408 -27.74 0.82 -16.61
N ALA A 409 -28.68 1.56 -16.01
CA ALA A 409 -29.21 1.26 -14.69
C ALA A 409 -29.96 -0.09 -14.68
N SER A 410 -30.79 -0.35 -15.69
CA SER A 410 -31.49 -1.62 -15.84
C SER A 410 -30.54 -2.79 -16.11
N SER A 411 -29.49 -2.58 -16.92
CA SER A 411 -28.45 -3.58 -17.16
C SER A 411 -27.70 -3.90 -15.86
N LYS A 412 -27.33 -2.89 -15.08
CA LYS A 412 -26.66 -3.06 -13.78
C LYS A 412 -27.56 -3.75 -12.76
N ALA A 413 -28.82 -3.37 -12.69
CA ALA A 413 -29.81 -4.03 -11.83
C ALA A 413 -29.94 -5.52 -12.19
N THR A 414 -29.97 -5.85 -13.48
CA THR A 414 -30.06 -7.22 -13.99
C THR A 414 -28.79 -8.02 -13.66
N GLU A 415 -27.62 -7.43 -13.84
CA GLU A 415 -26.33 -8.05 -13.46
C GLU A 415 -26.31 -8.39 -11.97
N LEU A 416 -26.66 -7.44 -11.12
CA LEU A 416 -26.75 -7.65 -9.67
C LEU A 416 -27.81 -8.71 -9.32
N ALA A 417 -28.99 -8.68 -9.93
CA ALA A 417 -30.01 -9.67 -9.71
C ALA A 417 -29.54 -11.09 -10.08
N ASN A 418 -28.80 -11.24 -11.18
CA ASN A 418 -28.24 -12.53 -11.58
C ASN A 418 -27.19 -13.06 -10.61
N LEU A 419 -26.40 -12.16 -10.00
CA LEU A 419 -25.37 -12.51 -9.01
C LEU A 419 -26.00 -12.82 -7.64
N LEU A 420 -26.93 -11.97 -7.19
CA LEU A 420 -27.41 -11.94 -5.82
C LEU A 420 -28.61 -12.85 -5.58
N VAL A 421 -29.48 -13.07 -6.59
CA VAL A 421 -30.78 -13.72 -6.42
C VAL A 421 -30.86 -15.03 -7.18
N ALA A 422 -31.20 -16.12 -6.46
CA ALA A 422 -31.14 -17.48 -6.98
C ALA A 422 -32.26 -17.77 -8.02
N THR A 423 -33.49 -17.34 -7.76
CA THR A 423 -34.65 -17.70 -8.58
C THR A 423 -35.02 -16.63 -9.61
N PRO A 424 -35.41 -17.00 -10.85
CA PRO A 424 -35.81 -16.04 -11.87
C PRO A 424 -36.97 -15.13 -11.46
N ALA A 425 -37.93 -15.63 -10.71
CA ALA A 425 -39.07 -14.85 -10.23
C ALA A 425 -38.68 -13.76 -9.21
N GLU A 426 -37.73 -14.05 -8.38
CA GLU A 426 -37.20 -13.08 -7.39
C GLU A 426 -36.28 -12.05 -8.04
N ARG A 427 -35.58 -12.42 -9.12
CA ARG A 427 -34.74 -11.50 -9.88
C ARG A 427 -35.55 -10.34 -10.47
N GLY A 428 -36.71 -10.60 -11.04
CA GLY A 428 -37.62 -9.56 -11.56
C GLY A 428 -37.99 -8.57 -10.43
N ARG A 429 -38.40 -9.06 -9.27
CA ARG A 429 -38.74 -8.23 -8.11
C ARG A 429 -37.55 -7.43 -7.59
N PHE A 430 -36.35 -8.04 -7.56
CA PHE A 430 -35.14 -7.33 -7.18
C PHE A 430 -34.81 -6.18 -8.14
N VAL A 431 -34.91 -6.40 -9.46
CA VAL A 431 -34.68 -5.37 -10.47
C VAL A 431 -35.67 -4.22 -10.33
N GLU A 432 -36.96 -4.52 -10.15
CA GLU A 432 -38.00 -3.50 -9.93
C GLU A 432 -37.72 -2.69 -8.65
N ALA A 433 -37.42 -3.34 -7.53
CA ALA A 433 -37.09 -2.68 -6.27
C ALA A 433 -35.82 -1.84 -6.38
N PHE A 434 -34.76 -2.37 -7.01
CA PHE A 434 -33.51 -1.66 -7.24
C PHE A 434 -33.69 -0.42 -8.13
N MET A 435 -34.48 -0.50 -9.15
CA MET A 435 -34.80 0.65 -10.01
C MET A 435 -35.65 1.71 -9.29
N ALA A 436 -36.44 1.31 -8.29
CA ALA A 436 -37.24 2.21 -7.46
C ALA A 436 -36.39 2.89 -6.38
N ASP A 437 -35.61 2.11 -5.61
CA ASP A 437 -34.70 2.57 -4.56
C ASP A 437 -33.49 1.64 -4.45
N PRO A 438 -32.38 1.96 -5.13
CA PRO A 438 -31.17 1.14 -5.10
C PRO A 438 -30.55 0.98 -3.71
N PHE A 439 -30.60 2.04 -2.92
CA PHE A 439 -29.97 2.07 -1.60
C PHE A 439 -30.70 1.17 -0.60
N ASP A 440 -31.99 1.33 -0.46
CA ASP A 440 -32.79 0.51 0.46
C ASP A 440 -32.86 -0.96 0.02
N THR A 441 -32.93 -1.21 -1.29
CA THR A 441 -32.90 -2.57 -1.85
C THR A 441 -31.61 -3.30 -1.52
N LEU A 442 -30.43 -2.66 -1.67
CA LEU A 442 -29.16 -3.28 -1.30
C LEU A 442 -29.03 -3.44 0.22
N LYS A 443 -29.48 -2.47 1.01
CA LYS A 443 -29.48 -2.56 2.47
C LYS A 443 -30.30 -3.75 2.97
N GLN A 444 -31.50 -3.91 2.46
CA GLN A 444 -32.36 -5.05 2.81
C GLN A 444 -31.76 -6.37 2.33
N PHE A 445 -31.22 -6.39 1.10
CA PHE A 445 -30.56 -7.57 0.56
C PHE A 445 -29.38 -8.00 1.42
N VAL A 446 -28.51 -7.08 1.82
CA VAL A 446 -27.36 -7.33 2.72
C VAL A 446 -27.82 -7.92 4.04
N ALA A 447 -28.88 -7.37 4.63
CA ALA A 447 -29.42 -7.89 5.88
C ALA A 447 -29.99 -9.32 5.74
N ASN A 448 -30.72 -9.58 4.65
CA ASN A 448 -31.32 -10.90 4.37
C ASN A 448 -30.25 -11.94 4.01
N ALA A 449 -29.27 -11.58 3.16
CA ALA A 449 -28.19 -12.48 2.77
C ALA A 449 -27.33 -12.89 3.96
N LYS A 450 -27.11 -11.98 4.90
CA LYS A 450 -26.44 -12.28 6.17
C LYS A 450 -27.16 -13.38 6.96
N GLN A 451 -28.48 -13.28 7.10
CA GLN A 451 -29.27 -14.30 7.78
C GLN A 451 -29.24 -15.66 7.06
N GLU A 452 -29.25 -15.67 5.72
CA GLU A 452 -29.16 -16.90 4.94
C GLU A 452 -27.77 -17.56 5.09
N ILE A 453 -26.71 -16.78 5.12
CA ILE A 453 -25.35 -17.29 5.39
C ILE A 453 -25.29 -17.90 6.79
N GLU A 454 -25.83 -17.22 7.80
CA GLU A 454 -25.90 -17.73 9.17
C GLU A 454 -26.69 -19.04 9.24
N ARG A 455 -27.83 -19.14 8.53
CA ARG A 455 -28.64 -20.37 8.46
C ARG A 455 -27.93 -21.51 7.73
N ALA A 456 -27.18 -21.22 6.67
CA ALA A 456 -26.46 -22.23 5.90
C ALA A 456 -25.20 -22.74 6.64
N LEU A 457 -24.55 -21.85 7.38
CA LEU A 457 -23.35 -22.18 8.16
C LEU A 457 -23.67 -23.02 9.40
N THR A 458 -24.74 -22.68 10.10
CA THR A 458 -25.06 -23.27 11.41
C THR A 458 -25.09 -24.80 11.44
N PRO A 459 -25.66 -25.52 10.45
CA PRO A 459 -25.68 -26.99 10.49
C PRO A 459 -24.29 -27.62 10.30
N ALA A 460 -23.58 -27.25 9.25
CA ALA A 460 -22.27 -27.84 8.93
C ALA A 460 -21.24 -27.62 10.04
N TRP A 461 -21.39 -26.59 10.75
CA TRP A 461 -20.60 -26.22 11.88
C TRP A 461 -20.96 -26.92 13.14
N ARG A 462 -22.21 -26.94 13.47
CA ARG A 462 -22.62 -27.70 14.61
C ARG A 462 -22.13 -29.14 14.53
N ASP A 463 -22.20 -29.73 13.35
CA ASP A 463 -21.69 -31.07 13.12
C ASP A 463 -20.16 -31.14 13.31
N TYR A 464 -19.40 -30.21 12.73
CA TYR A 464 -17.97 -30.15 12.95
C TYR A 464 -17.62 -29.81 14.40
N ALA A 465 -18.28 -28.84 15.01
CA ALA A 465 -18.03 -28.43 16.40
C ALA A 465 -18.27 -29.53 17.43
N GLN A 466 -19.06 -30.55 17.07
CA GLN A 466 -19.28 -31.73 17.95
C GLN A 466 -18.20 -32.81 17.79
N THR A 467 -17.36 -32.71 16.75
CA THR A 467 -16.23 -33.63 16.62
C THR A 467 -15.10 -33.26 17.60
N PRO A 468 -14.28 -34.21 18.05
CA PRO A 468 -13.13 -33.90 18.90
C PRO A 468 -12.19 -32.85 18.29
N ALA A 469 -12.01 -32.89 16.97
CA ALA A 469 -11.19 -31.92 16.23
C ALA A 469 -11.83 -30.53 16.25
N GLY A 470 -13.14 -30.43 16.03
CA GLY A 470 -13.88 -29.17 16.04
C GLY A 470 -13.91 -28.53 17.42
N LEU A 471 -14.18 -29.32 18.48
CA LEU A 471 -14.12 -28.83 19.84
C LEU A 471 -12.75 -28.25 20.20
N SER A 472 -11.68 -28.96 19.85
CA SER A 472 -10.32 -28.48 20.06
C SER A 472 -10.04 -27.18 19.27
N PHE A 473 -10.46 -27.13 18.00
CA PHE A 473 -10.27 -25.97 17.13
C PHE A 473 -10.98 -24.71 17.68
N PHE A 474 -12.26 -24.81 18.06
CA PHE A 474 -12.99 -23.66 18.58
C PHE A 474 -12.50 -23.21 19.95
N LYS A 475 -12.04 -24.13 20.79
CA LYS A 475 -11.37 -23.78 22.04
C LYS A 475 -10.10 -22.97 21.77
N ASP A 476 -9.29 -23.38 20.78
CA ASP A 476 -8.10 -22.65 20.38
C ASP A 476 -8.45 -21.27 19.80
N MET A 477 -9.44 -21.19 18.89
CA MET A 477 -9.90 -19.92 18.32
C MET A 477 -10.40 -18.94 19.39
N THR A 478 -11.22 -19.40 20.33
CA THR A 478 -11.68 -18.59 21.47
C THR A 478 -10.50 -18.11 22.32
N SER A 479 -9.53 -18.98 22.60
CA SER A 479 -8.35 -18.58 23.38
C SER A 479 -7.47 -17.55 22.66
N ILE A 480 -7.43 -17.57 21.34
CA ILE A 480 -6.66 -16.65 20.50
C ILE A 480 -7.36 -15.29 20.36
N THR A 481 -8.68 -15.30 20.10
CA THR A 481 -9.42 -14.09 19.73
C THR A 481 -10.23 -13.48 20.88
N GLY A 482 -10.47 -14.24 21.96
CA GLY A 482 -11.39 -13.84 23.04
C GLY A 482 -12.87 -13.87 22.66
N LEU A 483 -13.20 -14.33 21.45
CA LEU A 483 -14.56 -14.37 20.92
C LEU A 483 -15.18 -15.76 21.14
N ASP A 484 -16.50 -15.79 21.34
CA ASP A 484 -17.22 -17.05 21.46
C ASP A 484 -17.27 -17.80 20.11
N ALA A 485 -17.44 -19.13 20.21
CA ALA A 485 -17.42 -20.00 19.05
C ALA A 485 -18.57 -19.69 18.06
N ASP A 486 -19.73 -19.33 18.54
CA ASP A 486 -20.91 -19.04 17.72
C ASP A 486 -20.68 -17.79 16.87
N TRP A 487 -19.99 -16.80 17.42
CA TRP A 487 -19.64 -15.60 16.69
C TRP A 487 -18.55 -15.86 15.62
N LEU A 488 -17.45 -16.49 16.02
CA LEU A 488 -16.36 -16.84 15.10
C LEU A 488 -16.86 -17.60 13.88
N TYR A 489 -17.89 -18.30 14.05
CA TYR A 489 -18.57 -19.16 13.17
C TYR A 489 -19.40 -18.45 12.13
N ALA A 490 -20.24 -17.53 12.59
CA ALA A 490 -21.09 -16.76 11.71
C ALA A 490 -20.27 -15.81 10.80
N PHE A 491 -19.11 -15.33 11.28
CA PHE A 491 -18.37 -14.25 10.64
C PHE A 491 -16.97 -14.65 10.16
N GLU A 492 -16.52 -15.87 10.41
CA GLU A 492 -15.22 -16.36 9.96
C GLU A 492 -14.09 -15.33 10.17
N VAL A 493 -14.01 -14.73 11.39
CA VAL A 493 -13.08 -13.62 11.69
C VAL A 493 -13.22 -12.44 10.72
N SER A 494 -14.45 -12.08 10.35
CA SER A 494 -14.71 -10.99 9.40
C SER A 494 -14.07 -9.69 9.84
N PRO A 495 -13.27 -9.03 8.97
CA PRO A 495 -12.64 -7.75 9.28
C PRO A 495 -13.64 -6.63 9.58
N VAL A 496 -14.83 -6.70 9.02
CA VAL A 496 -15.87 -5.69 9.22
C VAL A 496 -16.51 -5.78 10.62
N GLN A 497 -16.64 -6.99 11.15
CA GLN A 497 -17.35 -7.24 12.41
C GLN A 497 -16.41 -7.28 13.62
N PHE A 498 -15.18 -7.74 13.44
CA PHE A 498 -14.22 -7.96 14.51
C PHE A 498 -13.94 -6.72 15.37
N PRO A 499 -13.67 -5.54 14.81
CA PRO A 499 -13.37 -4.35 15.60
C PRO A 499 -14.49 -3.91 16.53
N ASN A 500 -15.75 -4.17 16.14
CA ASN A 500 -16.94 -3.81 16.92
C ASN A 500 -17.30 -4.83 17.98
N LYS A 501 -16.76 -6.05 17.87
CA LYS A 501 -17.13 -7.17 18.75
C LYS A 501 -16.09 -7.45 19.83
N LEU A 502 -14.81 -7.23 19.53
CA LEU A 502 -13.69 -7.63 20.37
C LEU A 502 -13.80 -7.05 21.79
N VAL A 503 -14.03 -5.77 21.92
CA VAL A 503 -14.18 -5.10 23.23
C VAL A 503 -15.62 -4.59 23.37
N PRO A 504 -16.40 -5.13 24.30
CA PRO A 504 -17.79 -4.72 24.50
C PRO A 504 -17.93 -3.21 24.72
N GLY A 505 -18.85 -2.58 23.97
CA GLY A 505 -19.10 -1.14 24.06
C GLY A 505 -18.06 -0.25 23.42
N SER A 506 -17.08 -0.82 22.73
CA SER A 506 -16.04 -0.08 22.00
C SER A 506 -16.15 -0.31 20.49
N ASN A 507 -15.65 0.64 19.72
CA ASN A 507 -15.41 0.51 18.29
C ASN A 507 -13.91 0.70 18.06
N LEU A 508 -13.21 -0.38 17.73
CA LEU A 508 -11.77 -0.34 17.52
C LEU A 508 -11.43 0.18 16.11
N GLY A 509 -10.31 0.89 16.00
CA GLY A 509 -9.82 1.43 14.74
C GLY A 509 -9.32 0.32 13.79
N PHE A 510 -9.73 0.37 12.52
CA PHE A 510 -9.16 -0.50 11.49
C PHE A 510 -7.69 -0.21 11.23
N PHE A 511 -7.30 1.05 11.31
CA PHE A 511 -5.90 1.47 11.13
C PHE A 511 -5.02 1.08 12.31
N ASP A 512 -5.56 1.10 13.52
CA ASP A 512 -4.86 0.64 14.72
C ASP A 512 -5.87 0.09 15.72
N ALA A 513 -5.88 -1.22 15.89
CA ALA A 513 -6.82 -1.90 16.76
C ALA A 513 -6.62 -1.62 18.26
N ARG A 514 -5.55 -0.93 18.65
CA ARG A 514 -5.36 -0.44 20.03
C ARG A 514 -6.28 0.75 20.33
N ALA A 515 -6.65 1.52 19.30
CA ALA A 515 -7.43 2.73 19.43
C ALA A 515 -8.94 2.46 19.48
N ASN A 516 -9.62 3.07 20.46
CA ASN A 516 -11.08 3.11 20.49
C ASN A 516 -11.57 4.41 19.79
N ILE A 517 -12.24 4.25 18.65
CA ILE A 517 -12.76 5.35 17.83
C ILE A 517 -14.24 5.65 18.07
N SER A 518 -14.86 5.08 19.09
CA SER A 518 -16.28 5.34 19.41
C SER A 518 -16.58 6.80 19.71
N ASN A 519 -15.57 7.54 20.14
CA ASN A 519 -15.68 8.98 20.38
C ASN A 519 -15.00 9.77 19.25
N PHE A 520 -15.78 10.26 18.27
CA PHE A 520 -15.30 11.04 17.12
C PHE A 520 -14.60 12.36 17.48
N GLY A 521 -14.78 12.89 18.68
CA GLY A 521 -14.07 14.05 19.18
C GLY A 521 -12.71 13.74 19.82
N SER A 522 -12.32 12.48 19.90
CA SER A 522 -11.05 12.09 20.54
C SER A 522 -9.83 12.36 19.65
N PRO A 523 -8.61 12.54 20.22
CA PRO A 523 -7.38 12.62 19.45
C PRO A 523 -7.13 11.39 18.56
N ALA A 524 -7.54 10.19 19.01
CA ALA A 524 -7.47 8.97 18.21
C ALA A 524 -8.34 9.09 16.96
N ALA A 525 -9.60 9.54 17.10
CA ALA A 525 -10.48 9.77 15.95
C ALA A 525 -9.94 10.88 15.03
N ALA A 526 -9.35 11.94 15.57
CA ALA A 526 -8.73 13.02 14.79
C ALA A 526 -7.56 12.50 13.93
N LEU A 527 -6.74 11.58 14.46
CA LEU A 527 -5.68 10.93 13.70
C LEU A 527 -6.27 10.14 12.51
N TYR A 528 -7.30 9.32 12.75
CA TYR A 528 -7.95 8.53 11.69
C TYR A 528 -8.72 9.38 10.68
N THR A 529 -9.26 10.52 11.09
CA THR A 529 -9.95 11.44 10.17
C THR A 529 -8.99 12.36 9.42
N GLY A 530 -7.75 12.47 9.84
CA GLY A 530 -6.74 13.32 9.23
C GLY A 530 -6.87 14.81 9.61
N ALA A 531 -7.72 15.17 10.55
CA ALA A 531 -7.97 16.59 10.90
C ALA A 531 -6.70 17.34 11.29
N GLY A 532 -5.84 16.73 12.11
CA GLY A 532 -4.56 17.33 12.50
C GLY A 532 -3.58 17.52 11.34
N PHE A 533 -3.63 16.64 10.33
CA PHE A 533 -2.82 16.75 9.13
C PHE A 533 -3.30 17.87 8.21
N ALA A 534 -4.61 18.06 8.10
CA ALA A 534 -5.19 19.15 7.30
C ALA A 534 -4.78 20.53 7.81
N ASP A 535 -4.77 20.73 9.14
CA ASP A 535 -4.32 21.99 9.73
C ASP A 535 -2.80 22.16 9.59
N ALA A 536 -2.04 21.08 9.75
CA ALA A 536 -0.58 21.12 9.66
C ALA A 536 -0.09 21.43 8.26
N ILE A 537 -0.68 20.87 7.21
CA ILE A 537 -0.26 21.13 5.83
C ILE A 537 -0.51 22.60 5.43
N LYS A 538 -1.59 23.20 5.89
CA LYS A 538 -1.87 24.64 5.71
C LYS A 538 -0.74 25.52 6.22
N THR A 539 -0.14 25.14 7.34
CA THR A 539 0.97 25.86 7.97
C THR A 539 2.31 25.48 7.31
N ALA A 540 2.48 24.19 6.98
CA ALA A 540 3.74 23.70 6.43
C ALA A 540 4.06 24.25 5.04
N LEU A 541 3.07 24.44 4.18
CA LEU A 541 3.29 24.95 2.82
C LEU A 541 3.93 26.35 2.83
N PRO A 542 3.38 27.39 3.50
CA PRO A 542 4.04 28.69 3.54
C PRO A 542 5.29 28.72 4.43
N GLU A 543 5.26 28.08 5.62
CA GLU A 543 6.34 28.19 6.58
C GLU A 543 7.58 27.35 6.25
N THR A 544 7.39 26.18 5.64
CA THR A 544 8.50 25.27 5.32
C THR A 544 8.95 25.38 3.86
N PHE A 545 8.06 25.71 2.94
CA PHE A 545 8.38 25.69 1.52
C PHE A 545 8.32 27.06 0.84
N ASN A 546 7.85 28.13 1.49
CA ASN A 546 7.54 29.41 0.85
C ASN A 546 6.49 29.29 -0.28
N TYR A 547 5.61 28.28 -0.21
CA TYR A 547 4.57 28.02 -1.20
C TYR A 547 3.21 28.49 -0.69
N HIS A 548 2.56 29.39 -1.42
CA HIS A 548 1.29 29.99 -1.07
C HIS A 548 0.23 29.63 -2.11
N ASN A 549 -0.87 29.02 -1.68
CA ASN A 549 -2.05 28.76 -2.50
C ASN A 549 -3.30 28.79 -1.64
N ALA A 550 -4.37 29.37 -2.14
CA ALA A 550 -5.63 29.56 -1.43
C ALA A 550 -6.58 28.33 -1.52
N SER A 551 -6.29 27.35 -2.39
CA SER A 551 -7.12 26.17 -2.55
C SER A 551 -7.07 25.28 -1.32
N LEU A 552 -8.12 24.51 -1.11
CA LEU A 552 -8.12 23.44 -0.13
C LEU A 552 -7.12 22.36 -0.57
N TYR A 553 -6.07 22.12 0.23
CA TYR A 553 -5.23 20.96 0.03
C TYR A 553 -6.03 19.68 0.32
N MET A 554 -6.32 18.91 -0.73
CA MET A 554 -7.14 17.70 -0.63
C MET A 554 -6.35 16.57 0.03
N LEU A 555 -6.46 16.50 1.36
CA LEU A 555 -5.74 15.49 2.17
C LEU A 555 -6.18 14.08 1.81
N ARG A 556 -7.50 13.86 1.69
CA ARG A 556 -8.12 12.60 1.27
C ARG A 556 -9.50 12.84 0.65
N ASP A 557 -9.84 12.03 -0.33
CA ASP A 557 -11.18 12.00 -0.92
C ASP A 557 -11.64 10.56 -1.15
N ASP A 558 -12.57 10.09 -0.33
CA ASP A 558 -13.11 8.73 -0.41
C ASP A 558 -13.96 8.51 -1.68
N SER A 559 -14.43 9.59 -2.34
CA SER A 559 -15.13 9.50 -3.63
C SER A 559 -14.22 9.01 -4.75
N ILE A 560 -12.92 9.33 -4.71
CA ILE A 560 -11.91 8.81 -5.63
C ILE A 560 -11.87 7.29 -5.53
N ARG A 561 -11.79 6.75 -4.31
CA ARG A 561 -11.79 5.29 -4.10
C ARG A 561 -13.06 4.63 -4.62
N ALA A 562 -14.21 5.27 -4.45
CA ALA A 562 -15.49 4.75 -4.91
C ALA A 562 -15.59 4.66 -6.45
N LEU A 563 -14.91 5.57 -7.15
CA LEU A 563 -14.86 5.61 -8.62
C LEU A 563 -13.64 4.89 -9.21
N TRP A 564 -12.75 4.39 -8.37
CA TRP A 564 -11.47 3.80 -8.79
C TRP A 564 -11.66 2.50 -9.56
N LYS A 565 -10.95 2.38 -10.68
CA LYS A 565 -10.90 1.16 -11.49
C LYS A 565 -9.87 0.20 -10.88
N PHE A 566 -10.34 -0.71 -10.04
CA PHE A 566 -9.51 -1.71 -9.35
C PHE A 566 -9.14 -2.92 -10.20
N GLU A 567 -9.54 -2.97 -11.46
CA GLU A 567 -9.28 -4.09 -12.35
C GLU A 567 -8.33 -3.65 -13.45
N ARG A 568 -7.35 -4.49 -13.70
CA ARG A 568 -6.43 -4.39 -14.83
C ARG A 568 -6.88 -5.38 -15.90
N GLU A 569 -6.89 -4.93 -17.14
CA GLU A 569 -7.22 -5.79 -18.27
C GLU A 569 -5.98 -6.59 -18.69
N HIS A 570 -6.06 -7.90 -18.61
CA HIS A 570 -5.14 -8.82 -19.27
C HIS A 570 -5.92 -9.72 -20.21
N LYS A 571 -5.30 -10.15 -21.30
CA LYS A 571 -5.90 -10.84 -22.46
C LYS A 571 -6.94 -11.93 -22.16
N LEU A 572 -7.07 -12.42 -20.92
CA LEU A 572 -7.96 -13.55 -20.58
C LEU A 572 -8.78 -13.36 -19.29
N GLN A 573 -8.36 -12.52 -18.32
CA GLN A 573 -9.14 -12.27 -17.09
C GLN A 573 -8.71 -10.98 -16.41
N PRO A 574 -9.64 -10.20 -15.82
CA PRO A 574 -9.29 -9.05 -14.97
C PRO A 574 -8.56 -9.51 -13.70
N PHE A 575 -7.54 -8.78 -13.29
CA PHE A 575 -6.82 -9.04 -12.06
C PHE A 575 -6.64 -7.77 -11.23
N ARG A 576 -6.53 -7.93 -9.90
CA ARG A 576 -6.56 -6.84 -8.92
C ARG A 576 -5.30 -6.84 -8.06
N THR A 577 -4.12 -6.90 -8.68
CA THR A 577 -2.86 -7.06 -7.96
C THR A 577 -1.69 -6.41 -8.68
N GLY A 578 -0.68 -5.96 -7.93
CA GLY A 578 0.63 -5.54 -8.41
C GLY A 578 1.70 -6.64 -8.34
N LEU A 579 1.38 -7.83 -7.83
CA LEU A 579 2.36 -8.89 -7.62
C LEU A 579 3.10 -9.33 -8.91
N PRO A 580 2.44 -9.50 -10.06
CA PRO A 580 3.15 -9.84 -11.30
C PRO A 580 4.21 -8.81 -11.69
N ASP A 581 3.93 -7.53 -11.44
CA ASP A 581 4.86 -6.44 -11.69
C ASP A 581 6.05 -6.47 -10.73
N LEU A 582 5.81 -6.77 -9.44
CA LEU A 582 6.88 -6.94 -8.46
C LEU A 582 7.79 -8.11 -8.83
N VAL A 583 7.21 -9.25 -9.21
CA VAL A 583 7.97 -10.42 -9.71
C VAL A 583 8.79 -10.04 -10.94
N SER A 584 8.18 -9.36 -11.92
CA SER A 584 8.85 -8.90 -13.14
C SER A 584 10.01 -7.95 -12.82
N THR A 585 9.79 -6.96 -11.95
CA THR A 585 10.81 -6.00 -11.50
C THR A 585 12.04 -6.71 -10.93
N LEU A 586 11.83 -7.56 -9.92
CA LEU A 586 12.94 -8.23 -9.21
C LEU A 586 13.64 -9.29 -10.07
N LYS A 587 12.96 -9.85 -11.07
CA LYS A 587 13.55 -10.78 -12.03
C LYS A 587 14.36 -10.06 -13.10
N ASN A 588 13.86 -8.93 -13.63
CA ASN A 588 14.50 -8.21 -14.72
C ASN A 588 15.69 -7.36 -14.26
N ASP A 589 15.66 -6.90 -13.00
CA ASP A 589 16.80 -6.23 -12.38
C ASP A 589 17.04 -6.78 -10.96
N PRO A 590 17.90 -7.81 -10.81
CA PRO A 590 18.21 -8.40 -9.51
C PRO A 590 18.94 -7.47 -8.52
N ALA A 591 19.42 -6.32 -8.96
CA ALA A 591 20.00 -5.29 -8.09
C ALA A 591 18.93 -4.49 -7.33
N VAL A 592 17.69 -4.48 -7.82
CA VAL A 592 16.56 -3.86 -7.13
C VAL A 592 16.19 -4.67 -5.90
N ARG A 593 16.10 -4.01 -4.76
CA ARG A 593 15.71 -4.61 -3.50
C ARG A 593 14.31 -4.17 -3.09
N ALA A 594 13.57 -5.03 -2.41
CA ALA A 594 12.26 -4.70 -1.87
C ALA A 594 12.18 -5.06 -0.39
N LEU A 595 11.38 -4.30 0.37
CA LEU A 595 11.17 -4.46 1.81
C LEU A 595 9.71 -4.12 2.13
N ALA A 596 9.05 -4.93 2.96
CA ALA A 596 7.73 -4.63 3.50
C ALA A 596 7.83 -4.36 5.02
N LEU A 597 7.09 -3.34 5.47
CA LEU A 597 7.04 -2.90 6.87
C LEU A 597 5.59 -2.93 7.34
N HIS A 598 5.29 -3.50 8.51
CA HIS A 598 3.93 -3.61 9.02
C HIS A 598 3.83 -3.34 10.52
N GLY A 599 2.67 -2.86 10.95
CA GLY A 599 2.28 -2.86 12.36
C GLY A 599 1.52 -4.13 12.76
N TYR A 600 1.71 -4.59 14.01
CA TYR A 600 1.02 -5.77 14.55
C TYR A 600 -0.51 -5.61 14.58
N TYR A 601 -0.98 -4.37 14.81
CA TYR A 601 -2.39 -4.05 15.11
C TYR A 601 -3.14 -3.47 13.92
N ASP A 602 -2.55 -3.60 12.73
CA ASP A 602 -3.20 -3.23 11.47
C ASP A 602 -4.28 -4.26 11.12
N LEU A 603 -5.55 -3.83 11.11
CA LEU A 603 -6.69 -4.65 10.70
C LEU A 603 -7.14 -4.35 9.27
N LEU A 604 -6.53 -3.36 8.61
CA LEU A 604 -6.87 -2.98 7.24
C LEU A 604 -6.06 -3.80 6.22
N THR A 605 -4.75 -3.86 6.42
CA THR A 605 -3.81 -4.61 5.58
C THR A 605 -2.88 -5.45 6.47
N PRO A 606 -3.39 -6.51 7.10
CA PRO A 606 -2.66 -7.25 8.11
C PRO A 606 -1.41 -7.92 7.54
N PHE A 607 -0.35 -7.94 8.33
CA PHE A 607 0.98 -8.37 7.91
C PHE A 607 1.03 -9.80 7.36
N HIS A 608 0.27 -10.70 7.97
CA HIS A 608 0.32 -12.10 7.55
C HIS A 608 -0.35 -12.32 6.18
N GLN A 609 -1.30 -11.48 5.78
CA GLN A 609 -1.82 -11.51 4.40
C GLN A 609 -0.73 -11.14 3.39
N THR A 610 0.09 -10.13 3.70
CA THR A 610 1.26 -9.78 2.86
C THR A 610 2.26 -10.93 2.78
N GLU A 611 2.54 -11.60 3.89
CA GLU A 611 3.42 -12.79 3.90
C GLU A 611 2.89 -13.91 3.00
N LEU A 612 1.59 -14.20 3.08
CA LEU A 612 0.93 -15.21 2.24
C LEU A 612 0.95 -14.81 0.75
N ASP A 613 0.70 -13.56 0.44
CA ASP A 613 0.71 -13.05 -0.94
C ASP A 613 2.12 -13.11 -1.55
N LEU A 614 3.13 -12.71 -0.80
CA LEU A 614 4.53 -12.82 -1.24
C LEU A 614 4.97 -14.27 -1.41
N ALA A 615 4.59 -15.15 -0.49
CA ALA A 615 4.88 -16.58 -0.60
C ALA A 615 4.20 -17.19 -1.83
N GLY A 616 2.91 -16.87 -2.07
CA GLY A 616 2.16 -17.32 -3.24
C GLY A 616 2.74 -16.83 -4.57
N ALA A 617 3.41 -15.68 -4.58
CA ALA A 617 4.12 -15.13 -5.74
C ALA A 617 5.58 -15.62 -5.85
N GLY A 618 6.04 -16.50 -4.95
CA GLY A 618 7.43 -16.96 -4.92
C GLY A 618 8.45 -15.92 -4.40
N LEU A 619 7.97 -14.85 -3.77
CA LEU A 619 8.80 -13.72 -3.30
C LEU A 619 9.08 -13.74 -1.78
N GLY A 620 8.59 -14.73 -1.04
CA GLY A 620 8.72 -14.77 0.41
C GLY A 620 10.15 -14.71 0.96
N ARG A 621 11.16 -15.10 0.16
CA ARG A 621 12.57 -14.98 0.51
C ARG A 621 13.24 -13.71 -0.01
N SER A 622 12.66 -13.10 -1.05
CA SER A 622 13.24 -11.95 -1.76
C SER A 622 12.77 -10.62 -1.18
N VAL A 623 11.60 -10.60 -0.54
CA VAL A 623 11.00 -9.42 0.08
C VAL A 623 10.83 -9.68 1.57
N PRO A 624 11.78 -9.25 2.42
CA PRO A 624 11.61 -9.38 3.86
C PRO A 624 10.43 -8.55 4.36
N VAL A 625 9.68 -9.12 5.32
CA VAL A 625 8.59 -8.44 6.02
C VAL A 625 9.03 -8.19 7.45
N THR A 626 9.03 -6.94 7.87
CA THR A 626 9.39 -6.54 9.25
C THR A 626 8.18 -6.00 10.00
N LEU A 627 8.10 -6.32 11.28
CA LEU A 627 6.93 -6.08 12.11
C LEU A 627 7.25 -5.17 13.29
N TYR A 628 6.34 -4.24 13.59
CA TYR A 628 6.49 -3.24 14.64
C TYR A 628 5.26 -3.17 15.54
N GLU A 629 5.45 -2.66 16.76
CA GLU A 629 4.36 -2.40 17.70
C GLU A 629 3.58 -1.14 17.31
N GLY A 630 2.78 -1.25 16.24
CA GLY A 630 2.02 -0.16 15.64
C GLY A 630 0.80 -0.66 14.87
N GLY A 631 0.02 0.26 14.35
CA GLY A 631 -1.09 0.00 13.42
C GLY A 631 -0.69 0.12 11.96
N HIS A 632 -1.62 0.50 11.10
CA HIS A 632 -1.44 0.72 9.66
C HIS A 632 -0.38 1.79 9.38
N MET A 633 -0.51 2.95 10.01
CA MET A 633 0.51 3.99 10.05
C MET A 633 1.43 3.76 11.24
N PHE A 634 2.18 2.63 11.23
CA PHE A 634 3.04 2.23 12.35
C PHE A 634 4.05 3.32 12.73
N PHE A 635 4.43 4.16 11.81
CA PHE A 635 5.36 5.28 12.02
C PHE A 635 4.79 6.41 12.89
N ASP A 636 3.49 6.45 13.14
CA ASP A 636 2.88 7.39 14.08
C ASP A 636 3.21 7.03 15.53
N ASP A 637 3.57 5.77 15.80
CA ASP A 637 4.07 5.31 17.10
C ASP A 637 5.57 5.60 17.21
N ASP A 638 5.98 6.29 18.28
CA ASP A 638 7.38 6.72 18.48
C ASP A 638 8.35 5.54 18.57
N LYS A 639 7.95 4.43 19.21
CA LYS A 639 8.81 3.24 19.35
C LYS A 639 8.90 2.50 18.02
N ALA A 640 7.77 2.28 17.36
CA ALA A 640 7.71 1.61 16.08
C ALA A 640 8.51 2.40 15.02
N ARG A 641 8.36 3.72 14.97
CA ARG A 641 9.11 4.59 14.04
C ARG A 641 10.62 4.51 14.28
N THR A 642 11.07 4.57 15.53
CA THR A 642 12.51 4.45 15.87
C THR A 642 13.07 3.09 15.44
N GLN A 643 12.32 2.01 15.60
CA GLN A 643 12.72 0.67 15.16
C GLN A 643 12.71 0.56 13.63
N ALA A 644 11.68 1.07 12.98
CA ALA A 644 11.56 1.09 11.53
C ALA A 644 12.68 1.93 10.88
N LYS A 645 13.10 3.05 11.49
CA LYS A 645 14.25 3.85 11.04
C LYS A 645 15.53 3.00 10.99
N LYS A 646 15.81 2.18 12.01
CA LYS A 646 16.98 1.28 12.01
C LYS A 646 16.92 0.26 10.87
N THR A 647 15.74 -0.28 10.59
CA THR A 647 15.53 -1.19 9.46
C THR A 647 15.75 -0.49 8.13
N LEU A 648 15.19 0.71 7.96
CA LEU A 648 15.37 1.53 6.77
C LEU A 648 16.83 1.95 6.58
N ASP A 649 17.53 2.31 7.64
CA ASP A 649 18.97 2.61 7.60
C ASP A 649 19.78 1.42 7.07
N ALA A 650 19.48 0.20 7.53
CA ALA A 650 20.11 -0.99 7.02
C ALA A 650 19.78 -1.21 5.54
N PHE A 651 18.52 -0.99 5.16
CA PHE A 651 18.07 -1.13 3.78
C PHE A 651 18.76 -0.13 2.83
N TYR A 652 18.81 1.15 3.18
CA TYR A 652 19.50 2.16 2.37
C TYR A 652 21.02 1.97 2.32
N ASP A 653 21.63 1.49 3.40
CA ASP A 653 23.07 1.18 3.48
C ASP A 653 23.45 -0.13 2.75
N GLY A 654 22.50 -0.84 2.15
CA GLY A 654 22.78 -2.12 1.47
C GLY A 654 23.07 -3.28 2.43
N ARG A 655 22.83 -3.09 3.73
CA ARG A 655 23.01 -4.14 4.74
C ARG A 655 21.81 -5.10 4.77
N PRO A 656 22.01 -6.34 5.24
CA PRO A 656 20.89 -7.25 5.50
C PRO A 656 19.87 -6.61 6.45
N VAL A 657 18.60 -6.81 6.13
CA VAL A 657 17.50 -6.47 7.02
C VAL A 657 17.11 -7.73 7.78
N ASP A 658 17.16 -7.67 9.12
CA ASP A 658 16.65 -8.75 9.96
C ASP A 658 15.12 -8.77 9.79
N ALA A 659 14.65 -9.65 8.92
CA ALA A 659 13.24 -10.00 8.87
C ALA A 659 12.87 -10.64 10.21
N ALA A 660 11.76 -10.23 10.80
CA ALA A 660 11.11 -11.03 11.83
C ALA A 660 10.90 -12.42 11.23
N LYS A 661 11.74 -13.36 11.60
CA LYS A 661 12.02 -14.69 11.01
C LYS A 661 11.16 -15.03 9.79
N ALA A 662 11.80 -15.15 8.65
CA ALA A 662 11.17 -15.40 7.35
C ALA A 662 9.98 -16.34 7.48
N PRO A 663 8.86 -16.06 6.77
CA PRO A 663 7.72 -16.96 6.78
C PRO A 663 8.17 -18.36 6.43
N VAL A 664 7.67 -19.34 7.17
CA VAL A 664 7.81 -20.74 6.80
C VAL A 664 7.23 -20.89 5.41
N VAL A 665 8.07 -21.26 4.45
CA VAL A 665 7.64 -21.49 3.07
C VAL A 665 6.58 -22.58 3.09
N LEU A 666 5.35 -22.21 2.85
CA LEU A 666 4.27 -23.16 2.60
C LEU A 666 4.50 -23.77 1.22
N HIS A 667 4.94 -25.02 1.20
CA HIS A 667 5.02 -25.84 -0.01
C HIS A 667 3.62 -26.26 -0.46
#